data_e5276e1246e11e146a310d14b048a43b
#
_entry.id   e5276e1246e11e146a310d14b048a43b
#
_cell.length_a   1.000
_cell.length_b   1.000
_cell.length_c   1.000
_cell.angle_alpha   90.00
_cell.angle_beta   90.00
_cell.angle_gamma   90.00
#
_symmetry.space_group_name_H-M   'P 1'
#
loop_
_entity.id
_entity.type
_entity.pdbx_description
1 polymer ?
#
loop_
_entity_poly.entity_id
_entity_poly.type
_entity_poly.pdbx_seq_one_letter_code
_entity_poly.pdbx_strand_id
1 'polypeptide(L)'
;MITIDHACIINNADLYQYIDIDNLIELKIPLPLFIEKDKSIANALFDIKQIKYIEQFRNLVLQKLQNHTQNRKCMHLYISNIIEFLLKEAKVDLDDQYLPILYTTHPLVQRLTQYIHKHINEPLTTKQVSNAFYISQSYISILFSKILNMNFKQYTSSLKIALSLFDLLEKEQSIYDVALKYSFTNVSTYSKNFKFYIKMPPKFYIHQFRKNDLNSLYQVSLSTPNLSKTINKLYNFSHNQHISSNQIVLNKLKYTQKFNMTRTFITFNDLHKLISFNQSTFSINMLSLISKPNLILLHTNFDDLNKLDHHNVFAAIKQLLIKGFEITLKVDNPSFSQSIDYQIIKLLTSLTLLNEHISNVSLLIETNHKTFKNDQRLIDNFKQQFPTIKCAVNVGHILENSGNFSRFQKNISSLNADFYFIDTDWYLLKNIISRNWFNADNAFDTHQTIMLFLNQLHPTIAKKVVFNNLTHSNLKHYYKDMSISPHILLMHLLIDFQTLIGGFAFPYFSEDDEQFMLINHNCSTIPIVHVFSLLKPFLNLQIAKFPYGLIGKSKHHFHMLLFNSLNYSTPTSDLIANIVHNYITDFPVYTRVLNENHGIISHLIPNNLDLSAIDSKILEQINKANTPLSKLTMHSYHNLLTITVTKSEIKYIMFPINS
;
A
#
# COMPACT_ATOMS: atom_id res chain seq x y z
N MET A 1 -4.08 -8.91 9.58
CA MET A 1 -3.72 -10.02 8.69
C MET A 1 -2.25 -9.84 8.33
N ILE A 2 -1.42 -10.85 8.52
CA ILE A 2 0.00 -10.79 8.17
C ILE A 2 0.19 -11.75 7.00
N THR A 3 0.70 -11.24 5.89
CA THR A 3 1.14 -12.07 4.78
C THR A 3 2.55 -12.57 5.08
N ILE A 4 2.74 -13.88 5.05
CA ILE A 4 4.03 -14.51 5.35
C ILE A 4 4.63 -14.96 4.03
N ASP A 5 5.60 -14.21 3.57
CA ASP A 5 6.22 -14.50 2.28
C ASP A 5 7.46 -15.41 2.40
N HIS A 6 8.11 -15.46 3.58
CA HIS A 6 9.35 -16.22 3.77
C HIS A 6 9.30 -17.18 4.95
N ALA A 7 9.26 -16.61 6.14
CA ALA A 7 9.18 -17.35 7.38
C ALA A 7 8.59 -16.47 8.48
N CYS A 8 7.92 -17.06 9.45
CA CYS A 8 7.52 -16.40 10.68
C CYS A 8 7.82 -17.30 11.87
N ILE A 9 7.93 -16.68 13.04
CA ILE A 9 7.99 -17.38 14.32
C ILE A 9 6.69 -17.12 15.04
N ILE A 10 6.06 -18.18 15.51
CA ILE A 10 4.84 -18.14 16.33
C ILE A 10 5.26 -18.53 17.74
N ASN A 11 5.18 -17.62 18.69
CA ASN A 11 5.53 -17.85 20.09
C ASN A 11 4.41 -18.62 20.80
N ASN A 12 4.74 -19.19 21.95
CA ASN A 12 3.83 -20.07 22.70
C ASN A 12 2.43 -19.50 22.97
N ALA A 13 2.33 -18.19 23.23
CA ALA A 13 1.06 -17.54 23.58
C ALA A 13 0.37 -16.87 22.36
N ASP A 14 0.99 -16.88 21.18
CA ASP A 14 0.45 -16.21 20.00
C ASP A 14 -0.83 -16.92 19.50
N LEU A 15 -1.78 -16.09 19.09
CA LEU A 15 -2.97 -16.56 18.37
C LEU A 15 -2.76 -16.42 16.86
N TYR A 16 -2.97 -17.50 16.15
CA TYR A 16 -2.88 -17.48 14.69
C TYR A 16 -3.96 -18.32 14.05
N GLN A 17 -4.30 -17.98 12.82
CA GLN A 17 -5.22 -18.74 11.97
C GLN A 17 -4.70 -18.66 10.54
N TYR A 18 -4.63 -19.79 9.89
CA TYR A 18 -4.37 -19.85 8.45
C TYR A 18 -5.62 -19.43 7.69
N ILE A 19 -5.48 -18.45 6.79
CA ILE A 19 -6.58 -17.94 5.97
C ILE A 19 -6.44 -18.45 4.54
N ASP A 20 -5.22 -18.38 4.01
CA ASP A 20 -4.88 -18.87 2.68
C ASP A 20 -3.48 -19.46 2.71
N ILE A 21 -3.31 -20.68 2.20
CA ILE A 21 -2.05 -21.39 2.22
C ILE A 21 -1.79 -21.98 0.85
N ASP A 22 -0.76 -21.48 0.17
CA ASP A 22 -0.32 -22.10 -1.06
C ASP A 22 0.76 -23.17 -0.80
N ASN A 23 1.85 -22.85 -0.13
CA ASN A 23 2.90 -23.80 0.22
C ASN A 23 3.45 -23.45 1.61
N LEU A 24 3.22 -24.29 2.60
CA LEU A 24 3.66 -24.07 3.98
C LEU A 24 4.33 -25.31 4.55
N ILE A 25 5.44 -25.10 5.26
CA ILE A 25 6.00 -26.08 6.19
C ILE A 25 5.93 -25.47 7.59
N GLU A 26 5.17 -26.10 8.47
CA GLU A 26 5.11 -25.75 9.88
C GLU A 26 6.02 -26.68 10.69
N LEU A 27 6.98 -26.08 11.40
CA LEU A 27 7.85 -26.79 12.33
C LEU A 27 7.40 -26.48 13.77
N LYS A 28 6.81 -27.45 14.45
CA LYS A 28 6.42 -27.34 15.86
C LYS A 28 7.53 -27.91 16.74
N ILE A 29 8.20 -27.03 17.46
CA ILE A 29 9.25 -27.44 18.39
C ILE A 29 8.67 -27.39 19.81
N PRO A 30 8.64 -28.50 20.55
CA PRO A 30 8.13 -28.52 21.91
C PRO A 30 8.90 -27.59 22.85
N LEU A 31 8.16 -26.81 23.63
CA LEU A 31 8.70 -25.86 24.59
C LEU A 31 9.77 -26.45 25.57
N PRO A 32 9.64 -27.69 26.09
CA PRO A 32 10.64 -28.30 26.96
C PRO A 32 12.03 -28.38 26.35
N LEU A 33 12.16 -28.52 25.04
CA LEU A 33 13.46 -28.58 24.36
C LEU A 33 14.19 -27.23 24.40
N PHE A 34 13.44 -26.13 24.42
CA PHE A 34 14.02 -24.81 24.64
C PHE A 34 14.40 -24.59 26.11
N ILE A 35 13.53 -24.99 27.05
CA ILE A 35 13.79 -24.87 28.51
C ILE A 35 15.03 -25.65 28.92
N GLU A 36 15.28 -26.82 28.29
CA GLU A 36 16.49 -27.59 28.54
C GLU A 36 17.76 -26.82 28.23
N LYS A 37 17.74 -26.06 27.13
CA LYS A 37 18.89 -25.27 26.68
C LYS A 37 19.02 -23.94 27.41
N ASP A 38 17.89 -23.28 27.69
CA ASP A 38 17.85 -21.97 28.33
C ASP A 38 16.57 -21.81 29.15
N LYS A 39 16.74 -21.72 30.49
CA LYS A 39 15.61 -21.52 31.41
C LYS A 39 15.00 -20.12 31.35
N SER A 40 15.74 -19.13 30.87
CA SER A 40 15.28 -17.73 30.81
C SER A 40 14.21 -17.47 29.74
N ILE A 41 13.89 -18.44 28.89
CA ILE A 41 12.89 -18.28 27.81
C ILE A 41 11.47 -18.03 28.31
N ALA A 42 11.17 -18.23 29.60
CA ALA A 42 9.86 -17.86 30.16
C ALA A 42 9.57 -16.36 29.99
N ASN A 43 10.62 -15.52 30.09
CA ASN A 43 10.55 -14.07 29.91
C ASN A 43 11.23 -13.64 28.60
N ALA A 44 11.02 -14.38 27.54
CA ALA A 44 11.56 -14.05 26.22
C ALA A 44 10.54 -14.27 25.11
N LEU A 45 10.72 -13.56 24.02
CA LEU A 45 10.04 -13.83 22.75
C LEU A 45 11.08 -14.15 21.68
N PHE A 46 10.67 -14.86 20.66
CA PHE A 46 11.48 -15.07 19.47
C PHE A 46 10.94 -14.19 18.34
N ASP A 47 11.75 -13.24 17.88
CA ASP A 47 11.39 -12.31 16.82
C ASP A 47 12.23 -12.61 15.57
N ILE A 48 11.53 -12.95 14.49
CA ILE A 48 12.13 -13.22 13.19
C ILE A 48 12.96 -12.04 12.64
N LYS A 49 12.62 -10.80 13.02
CA LYS A 49 13.30 -9.59 12.58
C LYS A 49 14.73 -9.46 13.13
N GLN A 50 15.06 -10.17 14.19
CA GLN A 50 16.41 -10.19 14.75
C GLN A 50 17.37 -11.03 13.87
N ILE A 51 16.84 -11.94 13.08
CA ILE A 51 17.66 -12.82 12.25
C ILE A 51 18.19 -12.07 11.03
N LYS A 52 19.49 -11.78 11.00
CA LYS A 52 20.12 -11.02 9.91
C LYS A 52 20.11 -11.72 8.55
N TYR A 53 20.17 -13.06 8.55
CA TYR A 53 20.29 -13.88 7.34
C TYR A 53 19.17 -14.92 7.25
N ILE A 54 17.93 -14.43 7.29
CA ILE A 54 16.73 -15.28 7.34
C ILE A 54 16.63 -16.27 6.18
N GLU A 55 17.02 -15.86 4.97
CA GLU A 55 17.00 -16.73 3.79
C GLU A 55 18.02 -17.87 3.88
N GLN A 56 19.20 -17.60 4.41
CA GLN A 56 20.21 -18.64 4.61
C GLN A 56 19.73 -19.65 5.66
N PHE A 57 19.12 -19.17 6.73
CA PHE A 57 18.51 -20.02 7.76
C PHE A 57 17.39 -20.88 7.18
N ARG A 58 16.47 -20.29 6.43
CA ARG A 58 15.37 -20.99 5.76
C ARG A 58 15.90 -22.08 4.81
N ASN A 59 16.85 -21.75 3.95
CA ASN A 59 17.43 -22.69 3.00
C ASN A 59 18.14 -23.85 3.72
N LEU A 60 18.83 -23.55 4.80
CA LEU A 60 19.45 -24.57 5.65
C LEU A 60 18.43 -25.53 6.25
N VAL A 61 17.28 -24.99 6.73
CA VAL A 61 16.16 -25.79 7.25
C VAL A 61 15.57 -26.66 6.14
N LEU A 62 15.28 -26.12 4.96
CA LEU A 62 14.71 -26.86 3.85
C LEU A 62 15.66 -27.95 3.33
N GLN A 63 16.94 -27.64 3.17
CA GLN A 63 17.97 -28.60 2.74
C GLN A 63 18.11 -29.75 3.74
N LYS A 64 18.07 -29.44 5.03
CA LYS A 64 18.17 -30.47 6.08
C LYS A 64 16.92 -31.36 6.11
N LEU A 65 15.73 -30.79 5.95
CA LEU A 65 14.48 -31.54 5.84
C LEU A 65 14.49 -32.47 4.61
N GLN A 66 15.01 -32.03 3.49
CA GLN A 66 15.12 -32.83 2.26
C GLN A 66 16.05 -34.02 2.44
N ASN A 67 17.19 -33.81 3.11
CA ASN A 67 18.20 -34.86 3.29
C ASN A 67 17.83 -35.89 4.38
N HIS A 68 16.92 -35.55 5.30
CA HIS A 68 16.59 -36.35 6.48
C HIS A 68 15.29 -37.15 6.40
N THR A 69 14.56 -37.10 5.31
CA THR A 69 13.43 -38.04 5.08
C THR A 69 13.84 -39.49 5.14
N GLN A 70 15.17 -39.80 5.15
CA GLN A 70 15.73 -41.17 5.14
C GLN A 70 16.37 -41.62 6.47
N ASN A 71 16.67 -40.74 7.46
CA ASN A 71 17.39 -41.14 8.66
C ASN A 71 16.94 -40.45 9.96
N ARG A 72 16.19 -41.15 10.82
CA ARG A 72 15.62 -40.66 12.09
C ARG A 72 16.67 -40.24 13.14
N LYS A 73 17.84 -40.84 13.19
CA LYS A 73 18.88 -40.54 14.21
C LYS A 73 19.49 -39.15 14.06
N CYS A 74 19.52 -38.59 12.86
CA CYS A 74 20.10 -37.28 12.62
C CYS A 74 19.14 -36.12 12.93
N MET A 75 17.87 -36.41 13.13
CA MET A 75 16.84 -35.36 13.37
C MET A 75 17.01 -34.68 14.73
N HIS A 76 17.43 -35.41 15.76
CA HIS A 76 17.72 -34.88 17.10
C HIS A 76 18.78 -33.77 17.04
N LEU A 77 19.92 -34.05 16.45
CA LEU A 77 21.01 -33.07 16.32
C LEU A 77 20.58 -31.86 15.52
N TYR A 78 19.73 -32.09 14.52
CA TYR A 78 19.22 -31.04 13.65
C TYR A 78 18.27 -30.05 14.37
N ILE A 79 17.30 -30.56 15.15
CA ILE A 79 16.41 -29.76 15.95
C ILE A 79 17.18 -28.99 17.02
N SER A 80 18.17 -29.63 17.68
CA SER A 80 19.05 -28.97 18.64
C SER A 80 19.77 -27.77 18.02
N ASN A 81 20.32 -27.93 16.81
CA ASN A 81 20.99 -26.83 16.10
C ASN A 81 20.03 -25.68 15.75
N ILE A 82 18.78 -26.00 15.36
CA ILE A 82 17.75 -24.97 15.13
C ILE A 82 17.45 -24.20 16.41
N ILE A 83 17.27 -24.91 17.52
CA ILE A 83 17.00 -24.29 18.82
C ILE A 83 18.17 -23.37 19.23
N GLU A 84 19.40 -23.84 19.13
CA GLU A 84 20.60 -23.05 19.47
C GLU A 84 20.72 -21.81 18.56
N PHE A 85 20.41 -21.95 17.27
CA PHE A 85 20.38 -20.82 16.37
C PHE A 85 19.29 -19.81 16.77
N LEU A 86 18.06 -20.24 17.07
CA LEU A 86 16.98 -19.37 17.49
C LEU A 86 17.26 -18.67 18.80
N LEU A 87 17.86 -19.38 19.78
CA LEU A 87 18.27 -18.79 21.06
C LEU A 87 19.34 -17.70 20.87
N LYS A 88 20.23 -17.86 19.91
CA LYS A 88 21.31 -16.92 19.65
C LYS A 88 20.87 -15.72 18.80
N GLU A 89 20.09 -15.93 17.77
CA GLU A 89 19.85 -14.93 16.73
C GLU A 89 18.43 -14.30 16.79
N ALA A 90 17.46 -14.99 17.40
CA ALA A 90 16.05 -14.55 17.40
C ALA A 90 15.51 -14.21 18.78
N LYS A 91 16.19 -14.60 19.86
CA LYS A 91 15.71 -14.37 21.21
C LYS A 91 15.79 -12.90 21.60
N VAL A 92 14.73 -12.39 22.17
CA VAL A 92 14.62 -11.06 22.78
C VAL A 92 14.18 -11.26 24.22
N ASP A 93 15.03 -10.90 25.16
CA ASP A 93 14.70 -10.96 26.60
C ASP A 93 13.73 -9.83 26.97
N LEU A 94 12.77 -10.14 27.83
CA LEU A 94 11.75 -9.25 28.33
C LEU A 94 11.84 -9.13 29.85
N ASP A 95 11.42 -7.99 30.42
CA ASP A 95 11.34 -7.81 31.87
C ASP A 95 10.29 -8.72 32.52
N ASP A 96 9.18 -8.98 31.77
CA ASP A 96 8.05 -9.81 32.21
C ASP A 96 7.75 -10.94 31.22
N GLN A 97 6.87 -11.85 31.64
CA GLN A 97 6.38 -12.94 30.79
C GLN A 97 5.78 -12.42 29.48
N TYR A 98 6.14 -13.05 28.35
CA TYR A 98 5.63 -12.67 27.03
C TYR A 98 4.11 -12.76 26.95
N LEU A 99 3.49 -11.68 26.52
CA LEU A 99 2.07 -11.59 26.17
C LEU A 99 1.92 -11.20 24.70
N PRO A 100 1.04 -11.87 23.94
CA PRO A 100 0.96 -11.66 22.50
C PRO A 100 0.44 -10.27 22.15
N ILE A 101 1.03 -9.64 21.15
CA ILE A 101 0.53 -8.40 20.58
C ILE A 101 -0.48 -8.72 19.49
N LEU A 102 -1.75 -8.38 19.72
CA LEU A 102 -2.78 -8.57 18.72
C LEU A 102 -2.79 -7.39 17.72
N TYR A 103 -2.40 -7.67 16.50
CA TYR A 103 -2.51 -6.73 15.39
C TYR A 103 -3.95 -6.71 14.88
N THR A 104 -4.76 -5.83 15.41
CA THR A 104 -6.15 -5.60 14.97
C THR A 104 -6.35 -4.14 14.62
N THR A 105 -7.10 -3.88 13.55
CA THR A 105 -7.50 -2.53 13.14
C THR A 105 -8.59 -1.93 14.03
N HIS A 106 -9.17 -2.73 14.95
CA HIS A 106 -10.26 -2.29 15.81
C HIS A 106 -9.73 -1.78 17.17
N PRO A 107 -9.71 -0.45 17.43
CA PRO A 107 -9.08 0.12 18.62
C PRO A 107 -9.64 -0.40 19.94
N LEU A 108 -10.96 -0.66 20.01
CA LEU A 108 -11.59 -1.17 21.22
C LEU A 108 -11.16 -2.61 21.53
N VAL A 109 -11.01 -3.48 20.51
CA VAL A 109 -10.51 -4.86 20.72
C VAL A 109 -9.08 -4.81 21.22
N GLN A 110 -8.25 -3.93 20.68
CA GLN A 110 -6.87 -3.76 21.15
C GLN A 110 -6.83 -3.33 22.63
N ARG A 111 -7.66 -2.38 23.04
CA ARG A 111 -7.75 -1.95 24.45
C ARG A 111 -8.31 -3.05 25.36
N LEU A 112 -9.31 -3.80 24.90
CA LEU A 112 -9.87 -4.94 25.65
C LEU A 112 -8.82 -6.03 25.88
N THR A 113 -8.05 -6.39 24.88
CA THR A 113 -7.01 -7.41 24.99
C THR A 113 -5.85 -6.94 25.89
N GLN A 114 -5.43 -5.69 25.81
CA GLN A 114 -4.45 -5.11 26.73
C GLN A 114 -4.94 -5.16 28.20
N TYR A 115 -6.21 -4.85 28.43
CA TYR A 115 -6.80 -4.96 29.76
C TYR A 115 -6.83 -6.42 30.26
N ILE A 116 -7.23 -7.36 29.42
CA ILE A 116 -7.21 -8.79 29.73
C ILE A 116 -5.78 -9.24 30.07
N HIS A 117 -4.80 -8.83 29.32
CA HIS A 117 -3.39 -9.17 29.56
C HIS A 117 -2.91 -8.67 30.91
N LYS A 118 -3.25 -7.44 31.26
CA LYS A 118 -2.88 -6.86 32.56
C LYS A 118 -3.50 -7.60 33.74
N HIS A 119 -4.69 -8.20 33.56
CA HIS A 119 -5.44 -8.89 34.60
C HIS A 119 -5.52 -10.40 34.38
N ILE A 120 -4.58 -10.99 33.61
CA ILE A 120 -4.67 -12.38 33.18
C ILE A 120 -4.66 -13.39 34.33
N ASN A 121 -3.97 -13.05 35.43
CA ASN A 121 -3.87 -13.86 36.64
C ASN A 121 -5.06 -13.69 37.61
N GLU A 122 -6.03 -12.86 37.27
CA GLU A 122 -7.24 -12.61 38.04
C GLU A 122 -8.45 -13.39 37.52
N PRO A 123 -9.52 -13.55 38.32
CA PRO A 123 -10.78 -14.10 37.86
C PRO A 123 -11.46 -13.10 36.89
N LEU A 124 -11.20 -13.22 35.63
CA LEU A 124 -11.79 -12.35 34.58
C LEU A 124 -13.11 -12.91 34.05
N THR A 125 -14.19 -12.12 34.24
CA THR A 125 -15.49 -12.39 33.65
C THR A 125 -15.87 -11.32 32.63
N THR A 126 -16.71 -11.69 31.66
CA THR A 126 -17.24 -10.73 30.66
C THR A 126 -17.93 -9.55 31.34
N LYS A 127 -18.58 -9.79 32.51
CA LYS A 127 -19.26 -8.74 33.31
C LYS A 127 -18.28 -7.72 33.87
N GLN A 128 -17.14 -8.15 34.40
CA GLN A 128 -16.12 -7.24 34.94
C GLN A 128 -15.54 -6.38 33.81
N VAL A 129 -15.22 -6.99 32.66
CA VAL A 129 -14.69 -6.25 31.52
C VAL A 129 -15.73 -5.29 30.95
N SER A 130 -17.00 -5.69 30.87
CA SER A 130 -18.09 -4.82 30.41
C SER A 130 -18.26 -3.59 31.31
N ASN A 131 -18.14 -3.75 32.61
CA ASN A 131 -18.20 -2.65 33.56
C ASN A 131 -16.99 -1.71 33.44
N ALA A 132 -15.78 -2.28 33.28
CA ALA A 132 -14.55 -1.48 33.13
C ALA A 132 -14.53 -0.61 31.87
N PHE A 133 -15.20 -1.06 30.80
CA PHE A 133 -15.24 -0.35 29.51
C PHE A 133 -16.57 0.35 29.22
N TYR A 134 -17.55 0.27 30.13
CA TYR A 134 -18.89 0.85 29.95
C TYR A 134 -19.61 0.35 28.68
N ILE A 135 -19.45 -0.93 28.35
CA ILE A 135 -20.07 -1.57 27.18
C ILE A 135 -20.84 -2.82 27.59
N SER A 136 -21.78 -3.27 26.77
CA SER A 136 -22.56 -4.46 27.07
C SER A 136 -21.73 -5.76 26.91
N GLN A 137 -22.06 -6.79 27.71
CA GLN A 137 -21.43 -8.11 27.59
C GLN A 137 -21.67 -8.74 26.23
N SER A 138 -22.85 -8.52 25.64
CA SER A 138 -23.19 -8.96 24.30
C SER A 138 -22.29 -8.33 23.24
N TYR A 139 -21.97 -7.04 23.38
CA TYR A 139 -21.09 -6.34 22.47
C TYR A 139 -19.65 -6.88 22.53
N ILE A 140 -19.12 -7.18 23.72
CA ILE A 140 -17.83 -7.87 23.86
C ILE A 140 -17.85 -9.21 23.13
N SER A 141 -18.90 -10.00 23.31
CA SER A 141 -19.03 -11.30 22.66
C SER A 141 -19.07 -11.19 21.13
N ILE A 142 -19.77 -10.20 20.60
CA ILE A 142 -19.83 -9.90 19.15
C ILE A 142 -18.46 -9.50 18.63
N LEU A 143 -17.75 -8.61 19.33
CA LEU A 143 -16.43 -8.15 18.91
C LEU A 143 -15.41 -9.29 18.87
N PHE A 144 -15.35 -10.09 19.92
CA PHE A 144 -14.45 -11.24 19.99
C PHE A 144 -14.75 -12.27 18.90
N SER A 145 -16.03 -12.58 18.71
CA SER A 145 -16.45 -13.53 17.68
C SER A 145 -16.16 -13.04 16.26
N LYS A 146 -16.42 -11.75 15.96
CA LYS A 146 -16.21 -11.19 14.62
C LYS A 146 -14.74 -10.94 14.28
N ILE A 147 -13.95 -10.51 15.25
CA ILE A 147 -12.58 -10.02 15.00
C ILE A 147 -11.54 -11.10 15.30
N LEU A 148 -11.72 -11.86 16.38
CA LEU A 148 -10.78 -12.89 16.81
C LEU A 148 -11.26 -14.31 16.46
N ASN A 149 -12.43 -14.44 15.86
CA ASN A 149 -13.06 -15.74 15.53
C ASN A 149 -13.15 -16.71 16.72
N MET A 150 -13.28 -16.17 17.94
CA MET A 150 -13.41 -16.91 19.20
C MET A 150 -14.21 -16.11 20.22
N ASN A 151 -14.82 -16.77 21.20
CA ASN A 151 -15.49 -16.04 22.26
C ASN A 151 -14.51 -15.61 23.36
N PHE A 152 -14.94 -14.67 24.19
CA PHE A 152 -14.14 -14.11 25.29
C PHE A 152 -13.54 -15.19 26.22
N LYS A 153 -14.37 -16.20 26.59
CA LYS A 153 -13.91 -17.29 27.48
C LYS A 153 -12.88 -18.18 26.79
N GLN A 154 -13.05 -18.46 25.51
CA GLN A 154 -12.04 -19.21 24.72
C GLN A 154 -10.72 -18.45 24.69
N TYR A 155 -10.75 -17.14 24.42
CA TYR A 155 -9.56 -16.31 24.40
C TYR A 155 -8.82 -16.33 25.73
N THR A 156 -9.50 -16.00 26.81
CA THR A 156 -8.88 -15.96 28.15
C THR A 156 -8.39 -17.34 28.62
N SER A 157 -9.15 -18.40 28.36
CA SER A 157 -8.74 -19.75 28.76
C SER A 157 -7.55 -20.27 27.95
N SER A 158 -7.51 -20.04 26.62
CA SER A 158 -6.37 -20.46 25.79
C SER A 158 -5.09 -19.75 26.21
N LEU A 159 -5.17 -18.43 26.45
CA LEU A 159 -4.02 -17.64 26.91
C LEU A 159 -3.51 -18.11 28.29
N LYS A 160 -4.41 -18.29 29.26
CA LYS A 160 -4.06 -18.84 30.58
C LYS A 160 -3.37 -20.21 30.51
N ILE A 161 -3.87 -21.10 29.65
CA ILE A 161 -3.23 -22.40 29.43
C ILE A 161 -1.85 -22.26 28.79
N ALA A 162 -1.70 -21.41 27.76
CA ALA A 162 -0.42 -21.21 27.11
C ALA A 162 0.65 -20.68 28.09
N LEU A 163 0.31 -19.71 28.91
CA LEU A 163 1.19 -19.14 29.92
C LEU A 163 1.55 -20.14 31.01
N SER A 164 0.58 -21.00 31.41
CA SER A 164 0.78 -22.01 32.46
C SER A 164 1.76 -23.13 32.10
N LEU A 165 2.13 -23.28 30.84
CA LEU A 165 3.05 -24.35 30.41
C LEU A 165 4.41 -24.23 31.03
N PHE A 166 4.94 -23.02 31.20
CA PHE A 166 6.24 -22.79 31.85
C PHE A 166 6.21 -23.24 33.32
N ASP A 167 5.19 -22.80 34.06
CA ASP A 167 5.04 -23.12 35.47
C ASP A 167 4.89 -24.61 35.74
N LEU A 168 4.17 -25.32 34.85
CA LEU A 168 4.01 -26.76 34.96
C LEU A 168 5.34 -27.54 34.79
N LEU A 169 6.31 -26.98 34.09
CA LEU A 169 7.62 -27.61 33.88
C LEU A 169 8.59 -27.32 35.02
N GLU A 170 8.31 -26.34 35.86
CA GLU A 170 9.07 -26.12 37.08
C GLU A 170 8.83 -27.28 38.08
N LYS A 171 9.93 -27.76 38.68
CA LYS A 171 9.90 -28.98 39.51
C LYS A 171 9.08 -28.83 40.81
N GLU A 172 8.92 -27.62 41.31
CA GLU A 172 8.34 -27.33 42.61
C GLU A 172 6.83 -27.02 42.58
N GLN A 173 6.28 -26.78 41.39
CA GLN A 173 4.85 -26.42 41.26
C GLN A 173 3.96 -27.61 41.04
N SER A 174 2.88 -27.71 41.84
CA SER A 174 1.82 -28.70 41.60
C SER A 174 0.80 -28.22 40.59
N ILE A 175 0.05 -29.15 39.99
CA ILE A 175 -1.05 -28.80 39.04
C ILE A 175 -2.08 -27.93 39.74
N TYR A 176 -2.26 -28.11 41.06
CA TYR A 176 -3.18 -27.30 41.87
C TYR A 176 -2.70 -25.85 41.98
N ASP A 177 -1.42 -25.65 42.31
CA ASP A 177 -0.83 -24.31 42.46
C ASP A 177 -0.87 -23.54 41.15
N VAL A 178 -0.53 -24.19 40.03
CA VAL A 178 -0.61 -23.59 38.71
C VAL A 178 -2.04 -23.23 38.33
N ALA A 179 -3.01 -24.12 38.61
CA ALA A 179 -4.42 -23.82 38.32
C ALA A 179 -4.91 -22.60 39.12
N LEU A 180 -4.45 -22.48 40.36
CA LEU A 180 -4.79 -21.36 41.26
C LEU A 180 -4.13 -20.05 40.79
N LYS A 181 -2.86 -20.09 40.44
CA LYS A 181 -2.10 -18.95 39.90
C LYS A 181 -2.79 -18.30 38.71
N TYR A 182 -3.34 -19.10 37.82
CA TYR A 182 -4.06 -18.61 36.65
C TYR A 182 -5.56 -18.47 36.85
N SER A 183 -5.99 -18.43 38.14
CA SER A 183 -7.39 -18.19 38.54
C SER A 183 -8.41 -19.12 37.89
N PHE A 184 -8.08 -20.41 37.74
CA PHE A 184 -9.09 -21.42 37.42
C PHE A 184 -9.88 -21.79 38.67
N THR A 185 -11.18 -21.98 38.51
CA THR A 185 -12.07 -22.27 39.64
C THR A 185 -11.74 -23.56 40.40
N ASN A 186 -11.17 -24.53 39.71
CA ASN A 186 -10.68 -25.80 40.26
C ASN A 186 -9.75 -26.50 39.28
N VAL A 187 -9.01 -27.50 39.75
CA VAL A 187 -8.09 -28.33 38.95
C VAL A 187 -8.80 -29.09 37.86
N SER A 188 -10.05 -29.50 38.05
CA SER A 188 -10.83 -30.21 37.04
C SER A 188 -11.11 -29.32 35.82
N THR A 189 -11.51 -28.06 36.07
CA THR A 189 -11.71 -27.06 34.99
C THR A 189 -10.39 -26.75 34.26
N TYR A 190 -9.30 -26.57 35.00
CA TYR A 190 -7.98 -26.40 34.40
C TYR A 190 -7.60 -27.59 33.51
N SER A 191 -7.70 -28.81 34.05
CA SER A 191 -7.32 -30.04 33.33
C SER A 191 -8.18 -30.27 32.08
N LYS A 192 -9.46 -29.92 32.13
CA LYS A 192 -10.36 -29.99 30.96
C LYS A 192 -9.94 -29.01 29.87
N ASN A 193 -9.65 -27.75 30.21
CA ASN A 193 -9.18 -26.74 29.26
C ASN A 193 -7.79 -27.12 28.72
N PHE A 194 -6.88 -27.54 29.61
CA PHE A 194 -5.56 -27.99 29.21
C PHE A 194 -5.63 -29.12 28.18
N LYS A 195 -6.41 -30.19 28.46
CA LYS A 195 -6.60 -31.29 27.52
C LYS A 195 -7.23 -30.82 26.20
N PHE A 196 -8.12 -29.83 26.25
CA PHE A 196 -8.74 -29.30 25.05
C PHE A 196 -7.72 -28.59 24.14
N TYR A 197 -6.86 -27.72 24.70
CA TYR A 197 -5.90 -26.93 23.92
C TYR A 197 -4.62 -27.70 23.59
N ILE A 198 -4.05 -28.43 24.56
CA ILE A 198 -2.77 -29.15 24.45
C ILE A 198 -2.94 -30.57 23.90
N LYS A 199 -4.18 -31.07 23.83
CA LYS A 199 -4.56 -32.42 23.36
C LYS A 199 -4.07 -33.55 24.26
N MET A 200 -3.53 -33.26 25.45
CA MET A 200 -3.13 -34.25 26.46
C MET A 200 -3.41 -33.75 27.86
N PRO A 201 -3.60 -34.62 28.87
CA PRO A 201 -3.81 -34.19 30.27
C PRO A 201 -2.57 -33.55 30.87
N PRO A 202 -2.70 -32.58 31.82
CA PRO A 202 -1.54 -31.95 32.50
C PRO A 202 -0.59 -32.93 33.14
N LYS A 203 -1.13 -33.95 33.85
CA LYS A 203 -0.33 -34.98 34.50
C LYS A 203 0.53 -35.77 33.52
N PHE A 204 -0.01 -36.08 32.35
CA PHE A 204 0.71 -36.78 31.29
C PHE A 204 1.78 -35.87 30.67
N TYR A 205 1.45 -34.59 30.45
CA TYR A 205 2.38 -33.56 29.97
C TYR A 205 3.61 -33.45 30.90
N ILE A 206 3.38 -33.29 32.21
CA ILE A 206 4.46 -33.23 33.21
C ILE A 206 5.28 -34.50 33.20
N HIS A 207 4.64 -35.66 33.20
CA HIS A 207 5.34 -36.95 33.22
C HIS A 207 6.22 -37.14 31.98
N GLN A 208 5.69 -36.82 30.80
CA GLN A 208 6.41 -36.94 29.53
C GLN A 208 7.64 -36.02 29.48
N PHE A 209 7.53 -34.81 30.01
CA PHE A 209 8.56 -33.80 29.87
C PHE A 209 9.52 -33.68 31.07
N ARG A 210 9.10 -34.05 32.28
CA ARG A 210 9.99 -34.06 33.43
C ARG A 210 10.90 -35.30 33.53
N LYS A 211 10.56 -36.41 32.91
CA LYS A 211 11.32 -37.68 32.95
C LYS A 211 12.45 -37.81 31.96
N ASN A 212 13.07 -36.79 31.54
CA ASN A 212 14.28 -36.79 30.71
C ASN A 212 14.29 -37.71 29.47
N ASP A 213 13.14 -38.21 29.03
CA ASP A 213 13.07 -38.94 27.76
C ASP A 213 12.79 -37.97 26.60
N LEU A 214 13.65 -36.94 26.53
CA LEU A 214 13.58 -35.90 25.50
C LEU A 214 13.77 -36.47 24.10
N ASN A 215 14.40 -37.63 23.98
CA ASN A 215 14.55 -38.32 22.70
C ASN A 215 13.20 -38.65 22.04
N SER A 216 12.13 -38.87 22.82
CA SER A 216 10.80 -39.09 22.29
C SER A 216 10.16 -37.83 21.67
N LEU A 217 10.62 -36.63 22.08
CA LEU A 217 10.11 -35.33 21.61
C LEU A 217 10.70 -34.92 20.24
N TYR A 218 11.80 -35.50 19.87
CA TYR A 218 12.40 -35.27 18.56
C TYR A 218 11.72 -36.09 17.45
N GLN A 219 10.52 -36.64 17.71
CA GLN A 219 9.77 -37.36 16.68
C GLN A 219 9.07 -36.35 15.76
N VAL A 220 9.53 -36.28 14.54
CA VAL A 220 8.85 -35.54 13.48
C VAL A 220 7.81 -36.45 12.85
N SER A 221 6.52 -36.17 13.08
CA SER A 221 5.46 -36.83 12.34
C SER A 221 5.26 -36.07 11.02
N LEU A 222 5.85 -36.55 9.96
CA LEU A 222 5.65 -36.06 8.60
C LEU A 222 4.33 -36.61 8.07
N SER A 223 3.28 -35.83 8.14
CA SER A 223 1.91 -36.28 7.86
C SER A 223 1.46 -36.12 6.40
N THR A 224 2.34 -35.71 5.47
CA THR A 224 1.90 -35.45 4.09
C THR A 224 2.65 -36.30 3.05
N PRO A 225 1.91 -36.97 2.13
CA PRO A 225 2.49 -37.70 1.01
C PRO A 225 3.24 -36.80 0.00
N ASN A 226 3.14 -35.47 0.14
CA ASN A 226 3.69 -34.50 -0.77
C ASN A 226 4.83 -33.64 -0.17
N LEU A 227 5.39 -34.01 0.99
CA LEU A 227 6.40 -33.19 1.67
C LEU A 227 7.60 -32.88 0.76
N SER A 228 8.16 -33.89 0.09
CA SER A 228 9.28 -33.69 -0.84
C SER A 228 8.92 -32.74 -1.99
N LYS A 229 7.69 -32.79 -2.48
CA LYS A 229 7.20 -31.89 -3.53
C LYS A 229 7.07 -30.44 -3.01
N THR A 230 6.57 -30.29 -1.79
CA THR A 230 6.46 -28.98 -1.13
C THR A 230 7.84 -28.41 -0.80
N ILE A 231 8.75 -29.23 -0.25
CA ILE A 231 10.14 -28.83 0.00
C ILE A 231 10.81 -28.38 -1.31
N ASN A 232 10.67 -29.15 -2.39
CA ASN A 232 11.22 -28.79 -3.69
C ASN A 232 10.63 -27.52 -4.24
N LYS A 233 9.33 -27.29 -4.08
CA LYS A 233 8.69 -26.01 -4.46
C LYS A 233 9.24 -24.85 -3.65
N LEU A 234 9.31 -24.98 -2.32
CA LEU A 234 9.83 -23.93 -1.44
C LEU A 234 11.34 -23.72 -1.64
N TYR A 235 12.09 -24.75 -1.94
CA TYR A 235 13.52 -24.70 -2.26
C TYR A 235 13.76 -24.05 -3.62
N ASN A 236 13.02 -24.44 -4.65
CA ASN A 236 13.08 -23.80 -5.97
C ASN A 236 12.62 -22.36 -5.92
N PHE A 237 11.63 -22.07 -5.08
CA PHE A 237 11.18 -20.70 -4.80
C PHE A 237 12.30 -19.88 -4.15
N SER A 238 13.02 -20.42 -3.17
CA SER A 238 14.17 -19.75 -2.56
C SER A 238 15.42 -19.73 -3.45
N HIS A 239 15.61 -20.74 -4.34
CA HIS A 239 16.70 -20.76 -5.31
C HIS A 239 16.44 -19.88 -6.52
N ASN A 240 15.18 -19.74 -6.94
CA ASN A 240 14.76 -18.77 -7.95
C ASN A 240 14.72 -17.34 -7.39
N GLN A 241 14.74 -17.20 -6.07
CA GLN A 241 15.03 -15.97 -5.33
C GLN A 241 16.54 -15.77 -5.08
N HIS A 242 17.43 -16.61 -5.64
CA HIS A 242 18.79 -16.14 -5.86
C HIS A 242 18.65 -14.83 -6.61
N ILE A 243 18.80 -13.75 -5.84
CA ILE A 243 19.08 -12.41 -6.25
C ILE A 243 19.30 -12.46 -7.76
N SER A 244 18.23 -12.30 -8.52
CA SER A 244 18.42 -12.05 -9.94
C SER A 244 19.12 -10.71 -9.96
N SER A 245 20.44 -10.75 -9.92
CA SER A 245 21.24 -9.56 -10.15
C SER A 245 20.89 -9.14 -11.57
N ASN A 246 19.87 -8.27 -11.65
CA ASN A 246 19.41 -7.76 -12.92
C ASN A 246 20.55 -6.91 -13.46
N GLN A 247 21.30 -7.47 -14.36
CA GLN A 247 22.41 -6.77 -14.99
C GLN A 247 21.86 -5.80 -16.03
N ILE A 248 22.08 -4.52 -15.80
CA ILE A 248 21.79 -3.45 -16.74
C ILE A 248 23.08 -3.07 -17.43
N VAL A 249 23.24 -3.48 -18.68
CA VAL A 249 24.43 -3.14 -19.48
C VAL A 249 24.13 -1.88 -20.26
N LEU A 250 24.66 -0.72 -19.82
CA LEU A 250 24.33 0.59 -20.36
C LEU A 250 24.51 0.69 -21.89
N ASN A 251 25.57 0.10 -22.42
CA ASN A 251 25.88 0.13 -23.86
C ASN A 251 24.97 -0.75 -24.74
N LYS A 252 24.17 -1.65 -24.13
CA LYS A 252 23.25 -2.54 -24.85
C LYS A 252 21.81 -2.05 -24.78
N LEU A 253 21.51 -0.98 -24.06
CA LEU A 253 20.16 -0.46 -23.91
C LEU A 253 19.67 0.19 -25.20
N LYS A 254 18.45 -0.18 -25.58
CA LYS A 254 17.75 0.45 -26.73
C LYS A 254 16.76 1.48 -26.18
N TYR A 255 17.04 2.74 -26.42
CA TYR A 255 16.17 3.87 -26.06
C TYR A 255 15.11 4.04 -27.15
N THR A 256 13.98 3.39 -27.03
CA THR A 256 12.98 3.25 -28.10
C THR A 256 11.79 4.18 -27.95
N GLN A 257 11.59 4.75 -26.78
CA GLN A 257 10.38 5.50 -26.47
C GLN A 257 10.71 6.83 -25.81
N LYS A 258 10.07 7.91 -26.26
CA LYS A 258 10.12 9.20 -25.58
C LYS A 258 9.20 9.17 -24.36
N PHE A 259 9.67 9.56 -23.19
CA PHE A 259 8.86 9.65 -21.99
C PHE A 259 7.99 10.90 -22.02
N ASN A 260 6.69 10.70 -21.95
CA ASN A 260 5.70 11.75 -21.83
C ASN A 260 4.86 11.46 -20.58
N MET A 261 4.93 12.32 -19.59
CA MET A 261 4.08 12.15 -18.41
C MET A 261 2.62 12.43 -18.78
N THR A 262 1.70 11.57 -18.31
CA THR A 262 0.26 11.82 -18.42
C THR A 262 -0.08 13.15 -17.72
N ARG A 263 -1.11 13.85 -18.20
CA ARG A 263 -1.57 15.06 -17.53
C ARG A 263 -2.09 14.72 -16.14
N THR A 264 -1.82 15.61 -15.20
CA THR A 264 -2.33 15.52 -13.85
C THR A 264 -3.42 16.58 -13.67
N PHE A 265 -4.59 16.12 -13.24
CA PHE A 265 -5.70 16.98 -12.88
C PHE A 265 -5.88 16.92 -11.36
N ILE A 266 -6.13 18.07 -10.73
CA ILE A 266 -6.30 18.18 -9.28
C ILE A 266 -7.69 18.76 -9.01
N THR A 267 -8.54 18.00 -8.34
CA THR A 267 -9.91 18.39 -8.09
C THR A 267 -10.06 19.10 -6.74
N PHE A 268 -10.75 20.22 -6.75
CA PHE A 268 -11.12 21.01 -5.56
C PHE A 268 -12.63 20.95 -5.37
N ASN A 269 -13.07 20.35 -4.28
CA ASN A 269 -14.48 20.30 -3.89
C ASN A 269 -14.93 21.56 -3.15
N ASP A 270 -13.98 22.41 -2.75
CA ASP A 270 -14.22 23.60 -1.94
C ASP A 270 -13.39 24.77 -2.48
N LEU A 271 -14.06 25.89 -2.79
CA LEU A 271 -13.43 27.10 -3.31
C LEU A 271 -12.54 27.80 -2.26
N HIS A 272 -12.85 27.66 -0.96
CA HIS A 272 -11.98 28.18 0.11
C HIS A 272 -10.63 27.45 0.15
N LYS A 273 -10.61 26.14 -0.14
CA LYS A 273 -9.35 25.39 -0.28
C LYS A 273 -8.52 25.87 -1.46
N LEU A 274 -9.15 26.32 -2.55
CA LEU A 274 -8.45 26.94 -3.67
C LEU A 274 -7.78 28.27 -3.27
N ILE A 275 -8.46 29.11 -2.51
CA ILE A 275 -7.89 30.37 -1.99
C ILE A 275 -6.68 30.07 -1.12
N SER A 276 -6.82 29.15 -0.16
CA SER A 276 -5.73 28.72 0.73
C SER A 276 -4.57 28.13 -0.05
N PHE A 277 -4.83 27.31 -1.07
CA PHE A 277 -3.83 26.76 -1.97
C PHE A 277 -3.05 27.86 -2.68
N ASN A 278 -3.74 28.88 -3.22
CA ASN A 278 -3.09 29.99 -3.91
C ASN A 278 -2.19 30.84 -2.99
N GLN A 279 -2.58 31.00 -1.72
CA GLN A 279 -1.83 31.75 -0.72
C GLN A 279 -0.62 30.99 -0.15
N SER A 280 -0.64 29.66 -0.27
CA SER A 280 0.42 28.81 0.28
C SER A 280 1.65 28.73 -0.64
N THR A 281 2.81 28.50 -0.05
CA THR A 281 4.04 28.16 -0.80
C THR A 281 3.90 26.81 -1.51
N PHE A 282 2.92 25.99 -1.13
CA PHE A 282 2.63 24.69 -1.71
C PHE A 282 2.28 24.78 -3.19
N SER A 283 1.53 25.81 -3.62
CA SER A 283 1.18 26.01 -5.04
C SER A 283 2.43 26.18 -5.93
N ILE A 284 3.46 26.87 -5.44
CA ILE A 284 4.73 27.04 -6.15
C ILE A 284 5.48 25.71 -6.20
N ASN A 285 5.50 24.98 -5.09
CA ASN A 285 6.13 23.65 -5.01
C ASN A 285 5.46 22.65 -5.95
N MET A 286 4.15 22.70 -6.09
CA MET A 286 3.39 21.86 -7.04
C MET A 286 3.84 22.11 -8.48
N LEU A 287 4.04 23.35 -8.90
CA LEU A 287 4.61 23.65 -10.24
C LEU A 287 6.01 23.08 -10.40
N SER A 288 6.79 23.04 -9.33
CA SER A 288 8.14 22.49 -9.37
C SER A 288 8.16 20.95 -9.37
N LEU A 289 7.21 20.31 -8.71
CA LEU A 289 7.14 18.86 -8.53
C LEU A 289 6.29 18.18 -9.60
N ILE A 290 5.12 18.75 -9.91
CA ILE A 290 4.18 18.24 -10.93
C ILE A 290 4.21 19.21 -12.12
N SER A 291 4.56 18.70 -13.29
CA SER A 291 4.65 19.53 -14.48
C SER A 291 3.27 19.97 -14.95
N LYS A 292 2.94 21.26 -14.80
CA LYS A 292 1.73 21.91 -15.30
C LYS A 292 0.42 21.17 -14.94
N PRO A 293 0.07 21.05 -13.65
CA PRO A 293 -1.18 20.44 -13.25
C PRO A 293 -2.37 21.30 -13.70
N ASN A 294 -3.47 20.64 -14.04
CA ASN A 294 -4.76 21.27 -14.29
C ASN A 294 -5.60 21.21 -13.02
N LEU A 295 -6.10 22.37 -12.57
CA LEU A 295 -6.92 22.49 -11.36
C LEU A 295 -8.40 22.47 -11.73
N ILE A 296 -9.13 21.48 -11.26
CA ILE A 296 -10.57 21.33 -11.52
C ILE A 296 -11.35 21.87 -10.33
N LEU A 297 -12.20 22.86 -10.57
CA LEU A 297 -13.12 23.38 -9.58
C LEU A 297 -14.46 22.65 -9.73
N LEU A 298 -14.77 21.74 -8.81
CA LEU A 298 -15.97 20.91 -8.86
C LEU A 298 -17.23 21.64 -8.42
N HIS A 299 -17.12 22.62 -7.51
CA HIS A 299 -18.21 23.49 -7.14
C HIS A 299 -17.98 24.88 -7.74
N THR A 300 -18.80 25.22 -8.71
CA THR A 300 -18.84 26.57 -9.31
C THR A 300 -20.05 27.37 -8.86
N ASN A 301 -20.70 26.96 -7.77
CA ASN A 301 -21.83 27.70 -7.22
C ASN A 301 -21.34 28.98 -6.52
N PHE A 302 -21.06 29.99 -7.35
CA PHE A 302 -20.61 31.31 -6.88
C PHE A 302 -21.70 32.04 -6.12
N ASP A 303 -22.96 31.65 -6.26
CA ASP A 303 -24.10 32.32 -5.59
C ASP A 303 -24.10 32.12 -4.07
N ASP A 304 -23.48 30.99 -3.61
CA ASP A 304 -23.34 30.67 -2.18
C ASP A 304 -22.22 31.49 -1.50
N LEU A 305 -21.36 32.15 -2.28
CA LEU A 305 -20.27 32.96 -1.75
C LEU A 305 -20.74 34.38 -1.43
N ASN A 306 -20.27 34.96 -0.34
CA ASN A 306 -20.43 36.38 -0.10
C ASN A 306 -19.62 37.22 -1.10
N LYS A 307 -19.87 38.52 -1.22
CA LYS A 307 -19.17 39.38 -2.19
C LYS A 307 -17.66 39.44 -2.03
N LEU A 308 -17.15 39.26 -0.80
CA LEU A 308 -15.72 39.28 -0.51
C LEU A 308 -15.06 37.97 -0.98
N ASP A 309 -15.73 36.83 -0.76
CA ASP A 309 -15.26 35.55 -1.20
C ASP A 309 -15.27 35.42 -2.72
N HIS A 310 -16.27 35.97 -3.39
CA HIS A 310 -16.25 36.10 -4.86
C HIS A 310 -14.99 36.80 -5.36
N HIS A 311 -14.66 37.94 -4.80
CA HIS A 311 -13.48 38.70 -5.21
C HIS A 311 -12.19 37.88 -4.97
N ASN A 312 -12.09 37.20 -3.84
CA ASN A 312 -10.95 36.39 -3.46
C ASN A 312 -10.78 35.17 -4.38
N VAL A 313 -11.87 34.46 -4.74
CA VAL A 313 -11.84 33.33 -5.67
C VAL A 313 -11.41 33.79 -7.06
N PHE A 314 -11.97 34.89 -7.59
CA PHE A 314 -11.54 35.43 -8.89
C PHE A 314 -10.05 35.82 -8.89
N ALA A 315 -9.62 36.50 -7.83
CA ALA A 315 -8.21 36.87 -7.67
C ALA A 315 -7.29 35.64 -7.61
N ALA A 316 -7.71 34.59 -6.89
CA ALA A 316 -6.97 33.32 -6.81
C ALA A 316 -6.88 32.63 -8.18
N ILE A 317 -7.97 32.50 -8.91
CA ILE A 317 -8.01 31.93 -10.27
C ILE A 317 -7.03 32.68 -11.17
N LYS A 318 -7.12 34.03 -11.20
CA LYS A 318 -6.23 34.87 -12.01
C LYS A 318 -4.76 34.65 -11.66
N GLN A 319 -4.42 34.66 -10.36
CA GLN A 319 -3.05 34.46 -9.91
C GLN A 319 -2.51 33.06 -10.25
N LEU A 320 -3.34 32.02 -10.14
CA LEU A 320 -2.96 30.66 -10.50
C LEU A 320 -2.71 30.51 -12.00
N LEU A 321 -3.53 31.15 -12.84
CA LEU A 321 -3.29 31.22 -14.30
C LEU A 321 -1.96 31.92 -14.63
N ILE A 322 -1.66 33.03 -13.96
CA ILE A 322 -0.36 33.74 -14.10
C ILE A 322 0.81 32.87 -13.65
N LYS A 323 0.64 32.05 -12.60
CA LYS A 323 1.61 31.06 -12.14
C LYS A 323 1.79 29.88 -13.12
N GLY A 324 0.98 29.80 -14.18
CA GLY A 324 1.06 28.78 -15.23
C GLY A 324 0.24 27.52 -15.00
N PHE A 325 -0.72 27.53 -14.05
CA PHE A 325 -1.69 26.45 -13.92
C PHE A 325 -2.72 26.50 -15.05
N GLU A 326 -3.19 25.33 -15.47
CA GLU A 326 -4.45 25.24 -16.23
C GLU A 326 -5.61 25.12 -15.24
N ILE A 327 -6.76 25.73 -15.54
CA ILE A 327 -7.93 25.69 -14.67
C ILE A 327 -9.14 25.17 -15.44
N THR A 328 -9.83 24.19 -14.86
CA THR A 328 -11.06 23.63 -15.41
C THR A 328 -12.23 23.97 -14.48
N LEU A 329 -13.25 24.58 -15.01
CA LEU A 329 -14.48 24.92 -14.31
C LEU A 329 -15.52 23.84 -14.60
N LYS A 330 -16.05 23.19 -13.57
CA LYS A 330 -17.13 22.22 -13.73
C LYS A 330 -18.44 22.97 -13.92
N VAL A 331 -19.21 22.57 -14.91
CA VAL A 331 -20.53 23.08 -15.21
C VAL A 331 -21.56 22.02 -14.83
N ASP A 332 -22.30 22.27 -13.75
CA ASP A 332 -23.34 21.36 -13.28
C ASP A 332 -24.63 21.61 -14.03
N ASN A 333 -25.10 20.59 -14.73
CA ASN A 333 -26.40 20.45 -15.36
C ASN A 333 -26.80 21.46 -16.48
N PRO A 334 -27.13 20.95 -17.67
CA PRO A 334 -27.54 21.72 -18.85
C PRO A 334 -28.96 22.35 -18.77
N SER A 335 -29.70 22.10 -17.71
CA SER A 335 -30.92 22.94 -17.46
C SER A 335 -30.52 24.23 -16.77
N PHE A 336 -29.59 24.93 -17.37
CA PHE A 336 -29.02 26.18 -16.93
C PHE A 336 -30.02 27.10 -16.24
N SER A 337 -29.81 27.35 -14.96
CA SER A 337 -30.29 28.59 -14.40
C SER A 337 -29.49 29.74 -15.04
N GLN A 338 -30.13 30.71 -15.61
CA GLN A 338 -29.50 31.85 -16.32
C GLN A 338 -28.37 32.52 -15.53
N SER A 339 -28.29 32.32 -14.21
CA SER A 339 -27.31 32.90 -13.30
C SER A 339 -25.91 32.27 -13.41
N ILE A 340 -25.80 30.92 -13.53
CA ILE A 340 -24.50 30.26 -13.56
C ILE A 340 -23.79 30.53 -14.87
N ASP A 341 -24.51 30.50 -15.99
CA ASP A 341 -23.99 30.88 -17.29
C ASP A 341 -23.42 32.28 -17.30
N TYR A 342 -24.16 33.21 -16.71
CA TYR A 342 -23.74 34.59 -16.64
C TYR A 342 -22.45 34.79 -15.84
N GLN A 343 -22.28 34.09 -14.74
CA GLN A 343 -21.06 34.19 -13.91
C GLN A 343 -19.85 33.58 -14.56
N ILE A 344 -20.01 32.39 -15.17
CA ILE A 344 -18.91 31.74 -15.94
C ILE A 344 -18.57 32.62 -17.14
N ILE A 345 -19.54 33.13 -17.90
CA ILE A 345 -19.30 34.01 -19.01
C ILE A 345 -18.63 35.30 -18.55
N LYS A 346 -19.06 35.91 -17.43
CA LYS A 346 -18.42 37.08 -16.86
C LYS A 346 -16.99 36.83 -16.43
N LEU A 347 -16.72 35.65 -15.81
CA LEU A 347 -15.37 35.23 -15.48
C LEU A 347 -14.51 35.06 -16.74
N LEU A 348 -15.00 34.31 -17.72
CA LEU A 348 -14.31 34.09 -18.97
C LEU A 348 -14.07 35.42 -19.74
N THR A 349 -15.04 36.30 -19.77
CA THR A 349 -14.91 37.62 -20.39
C THR A 349 -13.89 38.47 -19.67
N SER A 350 -13.88 38.46 -18.33
CA SER A 350 -12.85 39.17 -17.54
C SER A 350 -11.43 38.59 -17.76
N LEU A 351 -11.33 37.29 -18.02
CA LEU A 351 -10.07 36.62 -18.35
C LEU A 351 -9.65 36.88 -19.81
N THR A 352 -10.60 37.03 -20.75
CA THR A 352 -10.30 37.40 -22.15
C THR A 352 -9.68 38.80 -22.27
N LEU A 353 -10.04 39.72 -21.39
CA LEU A 353 -9.38 41.04 -21.30
C LEU A 353 -7.90 40.95 -20.91
N LEU A 354 -7.44 39.81 -20.42
CA LEU A 354 -6.03 39.51 -20.11
C LEU A 354 -5.28 38.81 -21.23
N ASN A 355 -5.88 38.63 -22.39
CA ASN A 355 -5.42 38.07 -23.70
C ASN A 355 -4.47 36.85 -23.69
N GLU A 356 -3.69 36.60 -22.64
CA GLU A 356 -2.59 35.63 -22.65
C GLU A 356 -2.93 34.27 -21.99
N HIS A 357 -4.00 34.18 -21.20
CA HIS A 357 -4.22 33.01 -20.33
C HIS A 357 -5.52 32.24 -20.58
N ILE A 358 -6.38 32.68 -21.48
CA ILE A 358 -7.67 32.02 -21.72
C ILE A 358 -7.51 30.61 -22.30
N SER A 359 -6.43 30.35 -23.03
CA SER A 359 -6.10 29.02 -23.54
C SER A 359 -5.80 27.98 -22.44
N ASN A 360 -5.55 28.47 -21.22
CA ASN A 360 -5.30 27.65 -20.04
C ASN A 360 -6.60 27.38 -19.23
N VAL A 361 -7.72 27.89 -19.69
CA VAL A 361 -9.04 27.63 -19.08
C VAL A 361 -9.75 26.55 -19.88
N SER A 362 -10.43 25.67 -19.18
CA SER A 362 -11.29 24.63 -19.77
C SER A 362 -12.59 24.51 -19.00
N LEU A 363 -13.60 23.94 -19.61
CA LEU A 363 -14.87 23.61 -19.00
C LEU A 363 -15.05 22.12 -18.90
N LEU A 364 -15.50 21.62 -17.75
CA LEU A 364 -15.91 20.23 -17.55
C LEU A 364 -17.44 20.16 -17.49
N ILE A 365 -18.02 19.46 -18.45
CA ILE A 365 -19.46 19.33 -18.60
C ILE A 365 -19.90 17.94 -18.11
N GLU A 366 -20.88 17.91 -17.22
CA GLU A 366 -21.55 16.68 -16.80
C GLU A 366 -22.58 16.27 -17.85
N THR A 367 -22.47 15.04 -18.38
CA THR A 367 -23.46 14.52 -19.31
C THR A 367 -24.64 13.91 -18.58
N ASN A 368 -25.86 14.24 -19.06
CA ASN A 368 -27.07 13.56 -18.62
C ASN A 368 -27.67 12.81 -19.81
N HIS A 369 -27.98 11.53 -19.63
CA HIS A 369 -28.52 10.66 -20.70
C HIS A 369 -29.72 11.26 -21.46
N LYS A 370 -30.57 12.05 -20.80
CA LYS A 370 -31.72 12.71 -21.42
C LYS A 370 -31.38 13.95 -22.24
N THR A 371 -30.14 14.46 -22.13
CA THR A 371 -29.75 15.78 -22.68
C THR A 371 -28.51 15.73 -23.59
N PHE A 372 -28.07 14.55 -24.04
CA PHE A 372 -26.87 14.36 -24.87
C PHE A 372 -26.76 15.33 -26.05
N LYS A 373 -27.87 15.61 -26.76
CA LYS A 373 -27.89 16.62 -27.85
C LYS A 373 -27.67 18.04 -27.34
N ASN A 374 -28.06 18.32 -26.09
CA ASN A 374 -27.89 19.64 -25.48
C ASN A 374 -26.43 19.81 -25.05
N ASP A 375 -25.76 18.76 -24.57
CA ASP A 375 -24.36 18.80 -24.23
C ASP A 375 -23.49 19.17 -25.46
N GLN A 376 -23.82 18.59 -26.62
CA GLN A 376 -23.13 18.92 -27.87
C GLN A 376 -23.36 20.40 -28.28
N ARG A 377 -24.61 20.87 -28.23
CA ARG A 377 -24.92 22.29 -28.53
C ARG A 377 -24.23 23.24 -27.59
N LEU A 378 -24.13 22.86 -26.30
CA LEU A 378 -23.43 23.63 -25.30
C LEU A 378 -21.94 23.77 -25.63
N ILE A 379 -21.28 22.67 -25.96
CA ILE A 379 -19.86 22.66 -26.37
C ILE A 379 -19.67 23.54 -27.60
N ASP A 380 -20.53 23.40 -28.60
CA ASP A 380 -20.46 24.17 -29.83
C ASP A 380 -20.65 25.67 -29.57
N ASN A 381 -21.63 26.06 -28.74
CA ASN A 381 -21.87 27.45 -28.37
C ASN A 381 -20.67 28.06 -27.62
N PHE A 382 -20.11 27.35 -26.64
CA PHE A 382 -18.91 27.83 -25.94
C PHE A 382 -17.71 27.96 -26.86
N LYS A 383 -17.48 26.99 -27.75
CA LYS A 383 -16.39 27.04 -28.73
C LYS A 383 -16.56 28.16 -29.76
N GLN A 384 -17.80 28.53 -30.11
CA GLN A 384 -18.07 29.68 -30.96
C GLN A 384 -17.75 31.00 -30.24
N GLN A 385 -18.15 31.11 -28.99
CA GLN A 385 -17.92 32.31 -28.19
C GLN A 385 -16.46 32.46 -27.73
N PHE A 386 -15.81 31.33 -27.41
CA PHE A 386 -14.43 31.26 -26.94
C PHE A 386 -13.65 30.20 -27.71
N PRO A 387 -13.14 30.50 -28.92
CA PRO A 387 -12.53 29.51 -29.82
C PRO A 387 -11.30 28.78 -29.23
N THR A 388 -10.62 29.38 -28.27
CA THR A 388 -9.41 28.82 -27.62
C THR A 388 -9.71 27.98 -26.40
N ILE A 389 -10.96 27.95 -25.93
CA ILE A 389 -11.35 27.21 -24.72
C ILE A 389 -11.38 25.72 -25.00
N LYS A 390 -10.83 24.95 -24.06
CA LYS A 390 -10.91 23.48 -24.12
C LYS A 390 -12.17 23.00 -23.40
N CYS A 391 -12.82 21.97 -23.95
CA CYS A 391 -14.00 21.36 -23.36
C CYS A 391 -13.69 19.94 -22.92
N ALA A 392 -13.96 19.64 -21.67
CA ALA A 392 -13.93 18.31 -21.09
C ALA A 392 -15.35 17.82 -20.83
N VAL A 393 -15.59 16.53 -20.92
CA VAL A 393 -16.92 15.94 -20.70
C VAL A 393 -16.78 14.73 -19.78
N ASN A 394 -17.61 14.65 -18.73
CA ASN A 394 -17.73 13.43 -17.97
C ASN A 394 -18.60 12.43 -18.72
N VAL A 395 -18.04 11.29 -19.08
CA VAL A 395 -18.70 10.26 -19.91
C VAL A 395 -19.12 9.02 -19.11
N GLY A 396 -19.06 9.05 -17.80
CA GLY A 396 -19.45 7.93 -16.92
C GLY A 396 -20.87 7.45 -17.21
N HIS A 397 -21.85 8.35 -17.24
CA HIS A 397 -23.25 8.03 -17.55
C HIS A 397 -23.44 7.48 -18.97
N ILE A 398 -22.68 7.98 -19.96
CA ILE A 398 -22.75 7.47 -21.33
C ILE A 398 -22.26 6.03 -21.36
N LEU A 399 -21.20 5.74 -20.63
CA LEU A 399 -20.62 4.39 -20.53
C LEU A 399 -21.62 3.41 -19.91
N GLU A 400 -22.25 3.77 -18.81
CA GLU A 400 -23.24 2.96 -18.10
C GLU A 400 -24.46 2.62 -18.99
N ASN A 401 -24.91 3.57 -19.80
CA ASN A 401 -26.17 3.48 -20.55
C ASN A 401 -25.99 3.10 -22.01
N SER A 402 -24.77 2.89 -22.50
CA SER A 402 -24.54 2.61 -23.92
C SER A 402 -24.91 1.18 -24.36
N GLY A 403 -24.95 0.23 -23.44
CA GLY A 403 -25.33 -1.16 -23.70
C GLY A 403 -24.30 -1.96 -24.53
N ASN A 404 -23.49 -1.30 -25.37
CA ASN A 404 -22.37 -1.92 -26.09
C ASN A 404 -21.30 -0.90 -26.47
N PHE A 405 -20.11 -1.41 -26.79
CA PHE A 405 -18.92 -0.59 -27.09
C PHE A 405 -19.11 0.30 -28.33
N SER A 406 -19.68 -0.20 -29.42
CA SER A 406 -19.82 0.56 -30.66
C SER A 406 -20.72 1.79 -30.48
N ARG A 407 -21.80 1.64 -29.70
CA ARG A 407 -22.69 2.76 -29.35
C ARG A 407 -21.98 3.76 -28.43
N PHE A 408 -21.23 3.29 -27.44
CA PHE A 408 -20.43 4.15 -26.58
C PHE A 408 -19.43 4.97 -27.41
N GLN A 409 -18.63 4.32 -28.25
CA GLN A 409 -17.63 5.00 -29.08
C GLN A 409 -18.26 6.03 -30.03
N LYS A 410 -19.40 5.70 -30.66
CA LYS A 410 -20.14 6.62 -31.52
C LYS A 410 -20.61 7.85 -30.74
N ASN A 411 -21.16 7.64 -29.55
CA ASN A 411 -21.67 8.72 -28.71
C ASN A 411 -20.54 9.67 -28.29
N ILE A 412 -19.42 9.17 -27.75
CA ILE A 412 -18.31 10.03 -27.31
C ILE A 412 -17.62 10.73 -28.48
N SER A 413 -17.49 10.08 -29.63
CA SER A 413 -16.91 10.70 -30.84
C SER A 413 -17.72 11.89 -31.31
N SER A 414 -19.06 11.87 -31.16
CA SER A 414 -19.93 12.97 -31.58
C SER A 414 -19.85 14.21 -30.67
N LEU A 415 -19.34 14.08 -29.44
CA LEU A 415 -19.18 15.21 -28.51
C LEU A 415 -18.05 16.17 -28.87
N ASN A 416 -17.07 15.72 -29.68
CA ASN A 416 -15.90 16.52 -30.08
C ASN A 416 -15.20 17.26 -28.91
N ALA A 417 -15.06 16.58 -27.76
CA ALA A 417 -14.41 17.13 -26.59
C ALA A 417 -12.88 17.02 -26.65
N ASP A 418 -12.19 17.83 -25.87
CA ASP A 418 -10.74 17.80 -25.72
C ASP A 418 -10.31 16.76 -24.69
N PHE A 419 -11.15 16.47 -23.67
CA PHE A 419 -10.95 15.42 -22.67
C PHE A 419 -12.26 14.68 -22.39
N TYR A 420 -12.13 13.39 -22.08
CA TYR A 420 -13.23 12.52 -21.65
C TYR A 420 -12.94 12.00 -20.26
N PHE A 421 -13.62 12.52 -19.26
CA PHE A 421 -13.49 12.08 -17.88
C PHE A 421 -14.31 10.83 -17.64
N ILE A 422 -13.71 9.84 -17.01
CA ILE A 422 -14.36 8.63 -16.52
C ILE A 422 -14.27 8.66 -15.00
N ASP A 423 -15.40 8.98 -14.38
CA ASP A 423 -15.55 9.15 -12.95
C ASP A 423 -16.06 7.86 -12.27
N THR A 424 -15.88 6.75 -12.94
CA THR A 424 -16.36 5.45 -12.51
C THR A 424 -15.21 4.67 -11.87
N ASP A 425 -15.46 4.11 -10.69
CA ASP A 425 -14.57 3.17 -10.03
C ASP A 425 -14.22 2.00 -10.97
N TRP A 426 -12.97 1.54 -10.95
CA TRP A 426 -12.50 0.51 -11.87
C TRP A 426 -13.20 -0.84 -11.68
N TYR A 427 -13.65 -1.15 -10.47
CA TYR A 427 -14.42 -2.35 -10.21
C TYR A 427 -15.82 -2.27 -10.85
N LEU A 428 -16.49 -1.11 -10.73
CA LEU A 428 -17.76 -0.85 -11.38
C LEU A 428 -17.60 -0.83 -12.90
N LEU A 429 -16.55 -0.18 -13.42
CA LEU A 429 -16.20 -0.16 -14.83
C LEU A 429 -15.99 -1.58 -15.37
N LYS A 430 -15.27 -2.45 -14.65
CA LYS A 430 -15.13 -3.86 -14.98
C LYS A 430 -16.49 -4.56 -15.14
N ASN A 431 -17.39 -4.34 -14.18
CA ASN A 431 -18.70 -4.98 -14.19
C ASN A 431 -19.57 -4.50 -15.37
N ILE A 432 -19.56 -3.19 -15.66
CA ILE A 432 -20.28 -2.61 -16.79
C ILE A 432 -19.76 -3.18 -18.12
N ILE A 433 -18.46 -3.21 -18.31
CA ILE A 433 -17.82 -3.72 -19.53
C ILE A 433 -18.10 -5.22 -19.69
N SER A 434 -17.92 -6.01 -18.63
CA SER A 434 -18.13 -7.45 -18.70
C SER A 434 -19.58 -7.81 -19.04
N ARG A 435 -20.56 -7.16 -18.40
CA ARG A 435 -21.98 -7.41 -18.65
C ARG A 435 -22.44 -6.90 -20.02
N ASN A 436 -22.20 -5.62 -20.28
CA ASN A 436 -22.83 -4.93 -21.40
C ASN A 436 -22.12 -5.19 -22.72
N TRP A 437 -20.81 -5.47 -22.69
CA TRP A 437 -20.02 -5.55 -23.91
C TRP A 437 -19.62 -6.96 -24.30
N PHE A 438 -19.45 -7.86 -23.34
CA PHE A 438 -19.00 -9.22 -23.60
C PHE A 438 -19.97 -10.31 -23.18
N ASN A 439 -21.12 -9.97 -22.60
CA ASN A 439 -22.08 -10.93 -22.04
C ASN A 439 -21.41 -11.98 -21.13
N ALA A 440 -20.34 -11.60 -20.46
CA ALA A 440 -19.53 -12.48 -19.64
C ALA A 440 -19.63 -12.04 -18.17
N ASP A 441 -20.28 -12.85 -17.37
CA ASP A 441 -20.29 -12.64 -15.92
C ASP A 441 -18.89 -12.94 -15.36
N ASN A 442 -18.16 -11.89 -14.97
CA ASN A 442 -16.87 -11.95 -14.26
C ASN A 442 -15.70 -12.71 -14.94
N ALA A 443 -15.75 -12.95 -16.24
CA ALA A 443 -14.73 -13.72 -16.97
C ALA A 443 -13.36 -13.01 -17.03
N PHE A 444 -13.33 -11.67 -16.95
CA PHE A 444 -12.11 -10.88 -17.04
C PHE A 444 -11.71 -10.26 -15.72
N ASP A 445 -10.42 -10.21 -15.46
CA ASP A 445 -9.88 -9.43 -14.33
C ASP A 445 -9.87 -7.93 -14.63
N THR A 446 -9.59 -7.11 -13.61
CA THR A 446 -9.57 -5.65 -13.74
C THR A 446 -8.54 -5.16 -14.75
N HIS A 447 -7.34 -5.74 -14.76
CA HIS A 447 -6.28 -5.42 -15.71
C HIS A 447 -6.72 -5.68 -17.15
N GLN A 448 -7.18 -6.91 -17.43
CA GLN A 448 -7.64 -7.31 -18.74
C GLN A 448 -8.78 -6.42 -19.25
N THR A 449 -9.73 -6.10 -18.37
CA THR A 449 -10.89 -5.27 -18.71
C THR A 449 -10.48 -3.84 -19.08
N ILE A 450 -9.66 -3.18 -18.27
CA ILE A 450 -9.20 -1.82 -18.53
C ILE A 450 -8.37 -1.77 -19.82
N MET A 451 -7.48 -2.74 -20.02
CA MET A 451 -6.65 -2.79 -21.23
C MET A 451 -7.48 -3.09 -22.50
N LEU A 452 -8.47 -3.98 -22.42
CA LEU A 452 -9.42 -4.21 -23.52
C LEU A 452 -10.20 -2.94 -23.86
N PHE A 453 -10.71 -2.25 -22.84
CA PHE A 453 -11.42 -0.99 -23.02
C PHE A 453 -10.55 0.04 -23.76
N LEU A 454 -9.34 0.29 -23.31
CA LEU A 454 -8.45 1.28 -23.91
C LEU A 454 -8.00 0.89 -25.33
N ASN A 455 -7.70 -0.39 -25.56
CA ASN A 455 -7.24 -0.89 -26.86
C ASN A 455 -8.35 -0.90 -27.91
N GLN A 456 -9.61 -1.01 -27.52
CA GLN A 456 -10.75 -0.93 -28.44
C GLN A 456 -11.10 0.51 -28.82
N LEU A 457 -10.77 1.50 -27.95
CA LEU A 457 -10.96 2.91 -28.28
C LEU A 457 -10.08 3.33 -29.46
N HIS A 458 -10.62 4.21 -30.31
CA HIS A 458 -9.78 4.85 -31.31
C HIS A 458 -8.60 5.58 -30.62
N PRO A 459 -7.35 5.46 -31.11
CA PRO A 459 -6.18 6.01 -30.41
C PRO A 459 -6.26 7.50 -30.08
N THR A 460 -6.94 8.31 -30.93
CA THR A 460 -7.15 9.74 -30.68
C THR A 460 -8.11 9.99 -29.51
N ILE A 461 -9.08 9.10 -29.29
CA ILE A 461 -10.02 9.16 -28.16
C ILE A 461 -9.34 8.66 -26.90
N ALA A 462 -8.66 7.52 -26.95
CA ALA A 462 -7.93 6.98 -25.81
C ALA A 462 -6.99 8.02 -25.18
N LYS A 463 -6.23 8.74 -26.01
CA LYS A 463 -5.32 9.83 -25.56
C LYS A 463 -6.02 11.05 -24.96
N LYS A 464 -7.34 11.11 -24.98
CA LYS A 464 -8.15 12.15 -24.35
C LYS A 464 -8.84 11.64 -23.08
N VAL A 465 -8.78 10.34 -22.79
CA VAL A 465 -9.39 9.75 -21.58
C VAL A 465 -8.64 10.20 -20.34
N VAL A 466 -9.38 10.62 -19.33
CA VAL A 466 -8.89 10.98 -18.00
C VAL A 466 -9.63 10.12 -16.97
N PHE A 467 -8.90 9.32 -16.22
CA PHE A 467 -9.49 8.58 -15.10
C PHE A 467 -9.53 9.44 -13.85
N ASN A 468 -10.69 9.52 -13.25
CA ASN A 468 -10.93 10.18 -11.96
C ASN A 468 -11.25 9.11 -10.88
N ASN A 469 -11.28 9.49 -9.61
CA ASN A 469 -11.63 8.64 -8.46
C ASN A 469 -10.79 7.35 -8.33
N LEU A 470 -9.49 7.44 -8.64
CA LEU A 470 -8.57 6.32 -8.47
C LEU A 470 -8.34 6.05 -6.98
N THR A 471 -8.54 4.79 -6.54
CA THR A 471 -8.34 4.35 -5.16
C THR A 471 -7.17 3.37 -5.01
N HIS A 472 -6.68 3.22 -3.78
CA HIS A 472 -5.64 2.22 -3.47
C HIS A 472 -6.13 0.81 -3.80
N SER A 473 -7.38 0.49 -3.47
CA SER A 473 -8.02 -0.78 -3.77
C SER A 473 -8.08 -1.07 -5.26
N ASN A 474 -8.41 -0.06 -6.09
CA ASN A 474 -8.43 -0.19 -7.54
C ASN A 474 -7.08 -0.63 -8.10
N LEU A 475 -5.98 -0.02 -7.65
CA LEU A 475 -4.65 -0.38 -8.10
C LEU A 475 -4.22 -1.77 -7.63
N LYS A 476 -4.51 -2.12 -6.38
CA LYS A 476 -4.22 -3.46 -5.85
C LYS A 476 -4.95 -4.55 -6.65
N HIS A 477 -6.21 -4.32 -7.00
CA HIS A 477 -6.95 -5.26 -7.86
C HIS A 477 -6.45 -5.28 -9.30
N TYR A 478 -6.07 -4.12 -9.86
CA TYR A 478 -5.53 -4.02 -11.20
C TYR A 478 -4.23 -4.82 -11.35
N TYR A 479 -3.31 -4.66 -10.41
CA TYR A 479 -2.03 -5.35 -10.42
C TYR A 479 -2.04 -6.72 -9.73
N LYS A 480 -3.17 -7.13 -9.14
CA LYS A 480 -3.34 -8.41 -8.41
C LYS A 480 -2.35 -8.55 -7.24
N ASP A 481 -1.92 -7.47 -6.66
CA ASP A 481 -1.01 -7.46 -5.52
C ASP A 481 -1.53 -6.58 -4.39
N MET A 482 -1.90 -7.23 -3.29
CA MET A 482 -2.40 -6.56 -2.08
C MET A 482 -1.28 -6.14 -1.12
N SER A 483 -0.05 -6.58 -1.37
CA SER A 483 1.08 -6.41 -0.44
C SER A 483 1.97 -5.20 -0.76
N ILE A 484 1.90 -4.68 -1.99
CA ILE A 484 2.74 -3.55 -2.44
C ILE A 484 2.14 -2.22 -2.00
N SER A 485 3.01 -1.30 -1.62
CA SER A 485 2.60 0.05 -1.22
C SER A 485 1.93 0.82 -2.36
N PRO A 486 0.83 1.55 -2.09
CA PRO A 486 0.05 2.24 -3.12
C PRO A 486 0.87 3.20 -4.00
N HIS A 487 1.87 3.88 -3.44
CA HIS A 487 2.73 4.81 -4.19
C HIS A 487 3.61 4.10 -5.23
N ILE A 488 4.01 2.84 -5.00
CA ILE A 488 4.74 2.02 -5.98
C ILE A 488 3.78 1.59 -7.09
N LEU A 489 2.57 1.16 -6.75
CA LEU A 489 1.54 0.81 -7.73
C LEU A 489 1.19 2.02 -8.62
N LEU A 490 1.09 3.21 -8.02
CA LEU A 490 0.88 4.45 -8.77
C LEU A 490 2.06 4.77 -9.70
N MET A 491 3.30 4.56 -9.26
CA MET A 491 4.48 4.73 -10.10
C MET A 491 4.41 3.82 -11.34
N HIS A 492 4.08 2.55 -11.17
CA HIS A 492 3.85 1.61 -12.26
C HIS A 492 2.78 2.13 -13.22
N LEU A 493 1.63 2.53 -12.67
CA LEU A 493 0.50 3.00 -13.47
C LEU A 493 0.88 4.20 -14.34
N LEU A 494 1.54 5.20 -13.77
CA LEU A 494 1.97 6.39 -14.51
C LEU A 494 2.97 6.07 -15.63
N ILE A 495 3.82 5.07 -15.43
CA ILE A 495 4.77 4.61 -16.45
C ILE A 495 4.04 3.79 -17.55
N ASP A 496 3.10 2.93 -17.19
CA ASP A 496 2.39 2.08 -18.13
C ASP A 496 1.42 2.87 -19.00
N PHE A 497 0.75 3.86 -18.42
CA PHE A 497 -0.31 4.62 -19.08
C PHE A 497 0.18 5.89 -19.81
N GLN A 498 1.46 6.25 -19.73
CA GLN A 498 2.01 7.52 -20.25
C GLN A 498 1.68 7.82 -21.71
N THR A 499 1.46 6.79 -22.55
CA THR A 499 1.15 6.93 -23.97
C THR A 499 -0.25 6.48 -24.34
N LEU A 500 -0.98 5.89 -23.41
CA LEU A 500 -2.27 5.26 -23.63
C LEU A 500 -3.43 6.24 -23.44
N ILE A 501 -3.36 7.09 -22.41
CA ILE A 501 -4.45 7.97 -22.00
C ILE A 501 -4.02 9.43 -21.90
N GLY A 502 -5.01 10.33 -21.70
CA GLY A 502 -4.81 11.75 -21.51
C GLY A 502 -4.33 12.13 -20.13
N GLY A 503 -4.79 11.44 -19.08
CA GLY A 503 -4.37 11.79 -17.73
C GLY A 503 -5.10 11.07 -16.61
N PHE A 504 -4.75 11.48 -15.39
CA PHE A 504 -5.40 11.07 -14.14
C PHE A 504 -5.82 12.30 -13.34
N ALA A 505 -6.98 12.21 -12.69
CA ALA A 505 -7.45 13.24 -11.77
C ALA A 505 -7.39 12.72 -10.34
N PHE A 506 -6.90 13.57 -9.44
CA PHE A 506 -6.75 13.29 -8.01
C PHE A 506 -7.36 14.43 -7.20
N PRO A 507 -8.08 14.16 -6.10
CA PRO A 507 -8.53 15.21 -5.21
C PRO A 507 -7.32 15.90 -4.56
N TYR A 508 -7.44 17.23 -4.42
CA TYR A 508 -6.49 17.98 -3.60
C TYR A 508 -6.53 17.47 -2.16
N PHE A 509 -7.74 17.24 -1.67
CA PHE A 509 -8.04 16.65 -0.37
C PHE A 509 -9.29 15.77 -0.47
N SER A 510 -9.31 14.64 0.24
CA SER A 510 -10.46 13.76 0.40
C SER A 510 -10.61 13.32 1.86
N GLU A 511 -11.83 13.08 2.29
CA GLU A 511 -12.12 12.43 3.58
C GLU A 511 -11.97 10.90 3.50
N ASP A 512 -11.94 10.36 2.29
CA ASP A 512 -11.74 8.94 2.02
C ASP A 512 -10.24 8.66 1.86
N ASP A 513 -9.63 8.01 2.84
CA ASP A 513 -8.21 7.64 2.86
C ASP A 513 -7.83 6.59 1.79
N GLU A 514 -8.81 5.94 1.17
CA GLU A 514 -8.57 5.03 0.05
C GLU A 514 -8.26 5.78 -1.26
N GLN A 515 -8.62 7.06 -1.37
CA GLN A 515 -8.34 7.86 -2.55
C GLN A 515 -6.89 8.36 -2.56
N PHE A 516 -6.30 8.40 -3.76
CA PHE A 516 -5.05 9.13 -3.96
C PHE A 516 -5.32 10.63 -3.94
N MET A 517 -4.88 11.30 -2.90
CA MET A 517 -5.01 12.75 -2.70
C MET A 517 -3.64 13.41 -2.63
N LEU A 518 -3.58 14.74 -2.66
CA LEU A 518 -2.31 15.47 -2.63
C LEU A 518 -1.90 15.92 -1.23
N ILE A 519 -2.87 16.21 -0.40
CA ILE A 519 -2.64 16.52 1.01
C ILE A 519 -3.56 15.66 1.88
N ASN A 520 -3.11 15.36 3.07
CA ASN A 520 -3.90 14.66 4.09
C ASN A 520 -4.71 15.66 4.96
N HIS A 521 -5.44 15.14 5.95
CA HIS A 521 -6.22 15.93 6.91
C HIS A 521 -5.42 17.01 7.64
N ASN A 522 -4.10 16.86 7.70
CA ASN A 522 -3.17 17.77 8.38
C ASN A 522 -2.52 18.79 7.45
N CYS A 523 -3.08 18.99 6.27
CA CYS A 523 -2.51 19.85 5.23
C CYS A 523 -1.07 19.51 4.86
N SER A 524 -0.67 18.24 5.01
CA SER A 524 0.67 17.76 4.70
C SER A 524 0.69 17.01 3.38
N THR A 525 1.77 17.20 2.62
CA THR A 525 1.97 16.48 1.35
C THR A 525 2.10 14.98 1.56
N ILE A 526 1.49 14.20 0.69
CA ILE A 526 1.56 12.74 0.74
C ILE A 526 2.40 12.17 -0.41
N PRO A 527 2.77 10.90 -0.37
CA PRO A 527 3.74 10.28 -1.29
C PRO A 527 3.48 10.47 -2.78
N ILE A 528 2.21 10.66 -3.18
CA ILE A 528 1.84 10.89 -4.58
C ILE A 528 2.60 12.08 -5.20
N VAL A 529 2.79 13.17 -4.46
CA VAL A 529 3.53 14.36 -4.93
C VAL A 529 4.99 14.00 -5.21
N HIS A 530 5.57 13.17 -4.35
CA HIS A 530 6.95 12.72 -4.51
C HIS A 530 7.11 11.73 -5.67
N VAL A 531 6.11 10.89 -5.95
CA VAL A 531 6.09 10.01 -7.14
C VAL A 531 6.23 10.85 -8.41
N PHE A 532 5.44 11.92 -8.55
CA PHE A 532 5.56 12.84 -9.69
C PHE A 532 6.94 13.51 -9.76
N SER A 533 7.47 13.92 -8.62
CA SER A 533 8.78 14.57 -8.54
C SER A 533 9.93 13.67 -8.97
N LEU A 534 9.82 12.35 -8.75
CA LEU A 534 10.81 11.35 -9.18
C LEU A 534 10.71 11.03 -10.69
N LEU A 535 9.52 11.18 -11.29
CA LEU A 535 9.31 10.99 -12.73
C LEU A 535 9.69 12.24 -13.56
N LYS A 536 9.62 13.42 -12.97
CA LYS A 536 9.88 14.68 -13.67
C LYS A 536 11.20 14.74 -14.46
N PRO A 537 12.35 14.23 -13.95
CA PRO A 537 13.61 14.24 -14.67
C PRO A 537 13.60 13.50 -16.00
N PHE A 538 12.64 12.59 -16.21
CA PHE A 538 12.52 11.80 -17.45
C PHE A 538 11.74 12.51 -18.57
N LEU A 539 11.09 13.64 -18.27
CA LEU A 539 10.29 14.37 -19.25
C LEU A 539 11.10 14.66 -20.50
N ASN A 540 10.51 14.29 -21.65
CA ASN A 540 11.08 14.44 -22.98
C ASN A 540 12.36 13.63 -23.25
N LEU A 541 12.86 12.81 -22.32
CA LEU A 541 13.99 11.94 -22.57
C LEU A 541 13.55 10.70 -23.38
N GLN A 542 14.49 10.21 -24.16
CA GLN A 542 14.39 8.85 -24.72
C GLN A 542 14.69 7.86 -23.61
N ILE A 543 13.81 6.88 -23.41
CA ILE A 543 13.90 5.91 -22.33
C ILE A 543 14.00 4.48 -22.83
N ALA A 544 14.66 3.64 -22.02
CA ALA A 544 14.55 2.20 -22.06
C ALA A 544 13.80 1.72 -20.80
N LYS A 545 12.78 0.89 -20.99
CA LYS A 545 12.01 0.29 -19.88
C LYS A 545 12.51 -1.12 -19.60
N PHE A 546 12.44 -1.50 -18.35
CA PHE A 546 12.66 -2.87 -17.89
C PHE A 546 11.66 -3.20 -16.76
N PRO A 547 11.46 -4.46 -16.38
CA PRO A 547 10.39 -4.86 -15.46
C PRO A 547 10.36 -4.12 -14.12
N TYR A 548 11.50 -3.66 -13.62
CA TYR A 548 11.67 -3.02 -12.31
C TYR A 548 12.08 -1.54 -12.39
N GLY A 549 11.90 -0.91 -13.55
CA GLY A 549 12.20 0.50 -13.69
C GLY A 549 12.37 0.99 -15.13
N LEU A 550 12.99 2.14 -15.22
CA LEU A 550 13.31 2.76 -16.51
C LEU A 550 14.62 3.55 -16.41
N ILE A 551 15.27 3.72 -17.53
CA ILE A 551 16.45 4.57 -17.68
C ILE A 551 16.26 5.52 -18.85
N GLY A 552 16.63 6.80 -18.65
CA GLY A 552 16.65 7.83 -19.67
C GLY A 552 18.06 8.40 -19.81
N LYS A 553 18.36 8.92 -20.99
CA LYS A 553 19.61 9.57 -21.29
C LYS A 553 19.39 11.05 -21.62
N SER A 554 19.94 11.95 -20.82
CA SER A 554 20.03 13.38 -21.11
C SER A 554 21.35 13.70 -21.84
N LYS A 555 21.65 14.98 -22.04
CA LYS A 555 22.89 15.40 -22.69
C LYS A 555 24.14 14.97 -21.90
N HIS A 556 24.09 15.00 -20.57
CA HIS A 556 25.26 14.80 -19.71
C HIS A 556 25.11 13.67 -18.69
N HIS A 557 23.88 13.21 -18.44
CA HIS A 557 23.60 12.25 -17.37
C HIS A 557 22.67 11.14 -17.82
N PHE A 558 22.87 9.96 -17.21
CA PHE A 558 21.86 8.93 -17.13
C PHE A 558 20.92 9.25 -15.96
N HIS A 559 19.64 9.06 -16.20
CA HIS A 559 18.58 9.14 -15.21
C HIS A 559 17.95 7.76 -15.10
N MET A 560 18.00 7.15 -13.94
CA MET A 560 17.48 5.80 -13.71
C MET A 560 16.44 5.86 -12.59
N LEU A 561 15.35 5.15 -12.76
CA LEU A 561 14.34 4.95 -11.75
C LEU A 561 14.21 3.45 -11.52
N LEU A 562 14.36 3.03 -10.28
CA LEU A 562 14.22 1.64 -9.83
C LEU A 562 13.15 1.55 -8.76
N PHE A 563 12.32 0.54 -8.84
CA PHE A 563 11.30 0.21 -7.85
C PHE A 563 11.00 -1.28 -7.90
N ASN A 564 10.46 -1.83 -6.83
CA ASN A 564 10.19 -3.25 -6.80
C ASN A 564 9.10 -3.63 -7.81
N SER A 565 9.32 -4.69 -8.58
CA SER A 565 8.47 -5.08 -9.72
C SER A 565 7.35 -6.02 -9.31
N LEU A 566 6.19 -5.85 -9.97
CA LEU A 566 5.01 -6.70 -9.85
C LEU A 566 5.10 -8.04 -10.61
N ASN A 567 6.11 -8.19 -11.49
CA ASN A 567 6.19 -9.34 -12.39
C ASN A 567 6.86 -10.58 -11.77
N TYR A 568 7.30 -10.49 -10.53
CA TYR A 568 7.86 -11.62 -9.80
C TYR A 568 6.79 -12.16 -8.86
N SER A 569 6.52 -13.41 -8.96
CA SER A 569 5.48 -14.16 -8.25
C SER A 569 5.53 -14.06 -6.72
N THR A 570 6.49 -13.33 -6.15
CA THR A 570 6.51 -12.87 -4.76
C THR A 570 7.50 -11.72 -4.58
N PRO A 571 7.07 -10.51 -4.32
CA PRO A 571 7.94 -9.35 -4.06
C PRO A 571 8.43 -9.36 -2.60
N THR A 572 9.20 -10.35 -2.22
CA THR A 572 9.63 -10.56 -0.84
C THR A 572 11.11 -10.29 -0.63
N SER A 573 11.90 -10.24 -1.70
CA SER A 573 13.32 -9.91 -1.66
C SER A 573 13.60 -8.50 -2.16
N ASP A 574 14.67 -7.91 -1.65
CA ASP A 574 15.20 -6.67 -2.18
C ASP A 574 15.62 -6.85 -3.63
N LEU A 575 15.28 -5.90 -4.47
CA LEU A 575 15.76 -5.85 -5.84
C LEU A 575 17.22 -5.40 -5.81
N ILE A 576 18.12 -6.19 -6.39
CA ILE A 576 19.50 -5.79 -6.62
C ILE A 576 19.70 -5.56 -8.12
N ALA A 577 19.98 -4.34 -8.52
CA ALA A 577 20.34 -3.98 -9.88
C ALA A 577 21.84 -3.74 -9.99
N ASN A 578 22.51 -4.51 -10.85
CA ASN A 578 23.93 -4.34 -11.15
C ASN A 578 24.09 -3.62 -12.48
N ILE A 579 24.62 -2.41 -12.44
CA ILE A 579 24.83 -1.56 -13.60
C ILE A 579 26.25 -1.77 -14.10
N VAL A 580 26.37 -2.34 -15.29
CA VAL A 580 27.64 -2.55 -15.98
C VAL A 580 27.95 -1.27 -16.77
N HIS A 581 29.10 -0.65 -16.47
CA HIS A 581 29.57 0.58 -17.08
C HIS A 581 31.04 0.43 -17.55
N ASN A 582 31.50 1.36 -18.35
CA ASN A 582 32.86 1.40 -18.87
C ASN A 582 33.57 2.71 -18.45
N TYR A 583 33.29 3.21 -17.26
CA TYR A 583 34.01 4.37 -16.72
C TYR A 583 35.45 4.00 -16.41
N ILE A 584 36.32 4.96 -16.57
CA ILE A 584 37.77 4.85 -16.33
C ILE A 584 38.24 5.67 -15.12
N THR A 585 37.36 6.48 -14.53
CA THR A 585 37.56 7.27 -13.32
C THR A 585 36.36 7.14 -12.38
N ASP A 586 36.60 7.43 -11.11
CA ASP A 586 35.52 7.49 -10.12
C ASP A 586 34.53 8.58 -10.51
N PHE A 587 33.26 8.32 -10.26
CA PHE A 587 32.18 9.21 -10.68
C PHE A 587 31.14 9.43 -9.59
N PRO A 588 30.50 10.62 -9.58
CA PRO A 588 29.46 10.91 -8.61
C PRO A 588 28.14 10.20 -8.98
N VAL A 589 27.49 9.66 -7.98
CA VAL A 589 26.14 9.06 -8.07
C VAL A 589 25.21 9.82 -7.13
N TYR A 590 24.24 10.52 -7.71
CA TYR A 590 23.18 11.18 -6.96
C TYR A 590 21.96 10.28 -6.87
N THR A 591 21.44 10.08 -5.67
CA THR A 591 20.25 9.25 -5.42
C THR A 591 19.18 10.05 -4.70
N ARG A 592 17.91 9.77 -5.05
CA ARG A 592 16.74 10.20 -4.27
C ARG A 592 15.90 8.96 -3.93
N VAL A 593 15.54 8.84 -2.68
CA VAL A 593 14.88 7.65 -2.15
C VAL A 593 13.55 8.04 -1.53
N LEU A 594 12.47 7.47 -2.04
CA LEU A 594 11.14 7.53 -1.45
C LEU A 594 10.86 6.18 -0.80
N ASN A 595 10.68 6.15 0.50
CA ASN A 595 10.34 4.95 1.27
C ASN A 595 9.61 5.32 2.55
N GLU A 596 9.31 4.34 3.38
CA GLU A 596 8.59 4.53 4.64
C GLU A 596 9.25 5.56 5.58
N ASN A 597 10.56 5.73 5.54
CA ASN A 597 11.31 6.66 6.39
C ASN A 597 11.52 8.05 5.76
N HIS A 598 11.28 8.20 4.46
CA HIS A 598 11.61 9.43 3.72
C HIS A 598 10.55 9.73 2.66
N GLY A 599 9.86 10.85 2.84
CA GLY A 599 8.80 11.31 1.94
C GLY A 599 7.42 10.77 2.27
N ILE A 600 7.27 10.10 3.43
CA ILE A 600 5.98 9.64 3.97
C ILE A 600 5.80 10.24 5.36
N ILE A 601 4.83 11.13 5.50
CA ILE A 601 4.68 11.96 6.70
C ILE A 601 4.37 11.19 7.97
N SER A 602 3.78 10.00 7.87
CA SER A 602 3.43 9.16 9.02
C SER A 602 4.62 8.83 9.93
N HIS A 603 5.85 8.88 9.41
CA HIS A 603 7.06 8.68 10.21
C HIS A 603 7.51 9.92 10.98
N LEU A 604 7.05 11.10 10.57
CA LEU A 604 7.42 12.37 11.20
C LEU A 604 6.43 12.80 12.27
N ILE A 605 5.24 12.18 12.29
CA ILE A 605 4.14 12.52 13.20
C ILE A 605 3.73 11.25 13.96
N PRO A 606 3.78 11.26 15.29
CA PRO A 606 3.29 10.14 16.11
C PRO A 606 1.82 9.85 15.85
N ASN A 607 1.45 8.58 15.76
CA ASN A 607 0.09 8.14 15.43
C ASN A 607 -1.01 8.59 16.41
N ASN A 608 -0.65 9.02 17.60
CA ASN A 608 -1.58 9.41 18.67
C ASN A 608 -1.59 10.92 18.93
N LEU A 609 -0.96 11.72 18.08
CA LEU A 609 -0.87 13.15 18.27
C LEU A 609 -2.12 13.85 17.71
N ASP A 610 -2.78 14.65 18.54
CA ASP A 610 -3.84 15.55 18.07
C ASP A 610 -3.18 16.72 17.32
N LEU A 611 -3.31 16.70 16.01
CA LEU A 611 -2.67 17.66 15.11
C LEU A 611 -3.32 19.04 15.16
N SER A 612 -4.54 19.15 15.67
CA SER A 612 -5.19 20.44 15.92
C SER A 612 -4.47 21.24 17.02
N ALA A 613 -3.69 20.57 17.87
CA ALA A 613 -2.88 21.16 18.93
C ALA A 613 -1.48 21.58 18.47
N ILE A 614 -1.07 21.29 17.23
CA ILE A 614 0.27 21.62 16.73
C ILE A 614 0.25 23.01 16.08
N ASP A 615 1.22 23.84 16.47
CA ASP A 615 1.45 25.13 15.83
C ASP A 615 1.69 24.97 14.31
N SER A 616 1.06 25.82 13.52
CA SER A 616 1.16 25.80 12.04
C SER A 616 2.60 25.92 11.53
N LYS A 617 3.48 26.61 12.26
CA LYS A 617 4.91 26.72 11.92
C LYS A 617 5.65 25.41 12.10
N ILE A 618 5.27 24.61 13.12
CA ILE A 618 5.83 23.27 13.34
C ILE A 618 5.40 22.35 12.19
N LEU A 619 4.11 22.37 11.80
CA LEU A 619 3.60 21.61 10.66
C LEU A 619 4.31 22.02 9.36
N GLU A 620 4.58 23.30 9.17
CA GLU A 620 5.35 23.77 8.01
C GLU A 620 6.79 23.19 7.98
N GLN A 621 7.48 23.12 9.12
CA GLN A 621 8.81 22.50 9.20
C GLN A 621 8.76 21.00 8.96
N ILE A 622 7.78 20.30 9.50
CA ILE A 622 7.55 18.88 9.25
C ILE A 622 7.31 18.66 7.74
N ASN A 623 6.50 19.49 7.10
CA ASN A 623 6.26 19.40 5.66
C ASN A 623 7.52 19.64 4.83
N LYS A 624 8.41 20.56 5.25
CA LYS A 624 9.71 20.77 4.61
C LYS A 624 10.64 19.57 4.76
N ALA A 625 10.58 18.88 5.89
CA ALA A 625 11.34 17.66 6.15
C ALA A 625 10.77 16.42 5.42
N ASN A 626 9.48 16.44 5.09
CA ASN A 626 8.78 15.34 4.39
C ASN A 626 9.16 15.27 2.91
N THR A 627 10.41 14.93 2.64
CA THR A 627 10.96 14.83 1.27
C THR A 627 11.71 13.52 1.07
N PRO A 628 11.80 13.01 -0.18
CA PRO A 628 12.68 11.89 -0.48
C PRO A 628 14.13 12.17 -0.07
N LEU A 629 14.76 11.19 0.56
CA LEU A 629 16.17 11.30 0.98
C LEU A 629 17.08 11.53 -0.24
N SER A 630 17.83 12.62 -0.23
CA SER A 630 18.80 12.94 -1.27
C SER A 630 20.21 12.65 -0.77
N LYS A 631 20.98 11.89 -1.56
CA LYS A 631 22.35 11.50 -1.22
C LYS A 631 23.26 11.62 -2.45
N LEU A 632 24.45 12.15 -2.26
CA LEU A 632 25.52 12.15 -3.25
C LEU A 632 26.65 11.27 -2.75
N THR A 633 27.11 10.33 -3.57
CA THR A 633 28.23 9.42 -3.24
C THR A 633 29.17 9.34 -4.41
N MET A 634 30.47 9.13 -4.13
CA MET A 634 31.45 8.77 -5.16
C MET A 634 31.46 7.26 -5.33
N HIS A 635 31.39 6.79 -6.56
CA HIS A 635 31.47 5.38 -6.91
C HIS A 635 32.79 5.09 -7.59
N SER A 636 33.44 3.99 -7.16
CA SER A 636 34.72 3.59 -7.77
C SER A 636 34.48 2.90 -9.11
N TYR A 637 35.20 3.33 -10.13
CA TYR A 637 35.10 2.78 -11.49
C TYR A 637 35.50 1.30 -11.60
N HIS A 638 36.27 0.78 -10.65
CA HIS A 638 36.66 -0.63 -10.60
C HIS A 638 35.52 -1.58 -10.26
N ASN A 639 34.44 -1.07 -9.67
CA ASN A 639 33.36 -1.88 -9.16
C ASN A 639 32.09 -1.72 -10.00
N LEU A 640 31.25 -2.75 -10.04
CA LEU A 640 29.88 -2.63 -10.57
C LEU A 640 29.09 -1.65 -9.70
N LEU A 641 28.33 -0.77 -10.33
CA LEU A 641 27.39 0.08 -9.59
C LEU A 641 26.18 -0.77 -9.17
N THR A 642 26.21 -1.25 -7.95
CA THR A 642 25.15 -2.09 -7.37
C THR A 642 24.15 -1.23 -6.59
N ILE A 643 22.90 -1.29 -6.97
CA ILE A 643 21.79 -0.57 -6.32
C ILE A 643 20.82 -1.57 -5.74
N THR A 644 20.60 -1.50 -4.43
CA THR A 644 19.57 -2.29 -3.74
C THR A 644 18.33 -1.44 -3.56
N VAL A 645 17.15 -1.99 -3.86
CA VAL A 645 15.84 -1.36 -3.68
C VAL A 645 14.95 -2.28 -2.85
N THR A 646 14.53 -1.82 -1.70
CA THR A 646 13.66 -2.59 -0.80
C THR A 646 12.22 -2.63 -1.30
N LYS A 647 11.37 -3.49 -0.70
CA LYS A 647 9.98 -3.73 -1.11
C LYS A 647 9.12 -2.47 -1.22
N SER A 648 9.28 -1.51 -0.29
CA SER A 648 8.47 -0.28 -0.22
C SER A 648 9.21 0.96 -0.74
N GLU A 649 10.21 0.76 -1.59
CA GLU A 649 11.14 1.81 -1.96
C GLU A 649 11.10 2.13 -3.45
N ILE A 650 11.18 3.42 -3.77
CA ILE A 650 11.44 3.93 -5.12
C ILE A 650 12.75 4.71 -5.08
N LYS A 651 13.69 4.35 -5.93
CA LYS A 651 14.98 5.04 -6.07
C LYS A 651 15.10 5.70 -7.44
N TYR A 652 15.34 6.99 -7.41
CA TYR A 652 15.84 7.72 -8.56
C TYR A 652 17.35 7.87 -8.42
N ILE A 653 18.10 7.58 -9.49
CA ILE A 653 19.55 7.60 -9.54
C ILE A 653 19.99 8.43 -10.75
N MET A 654 20.96 9.31 -10.56
CA MET A 654 21.56 10.10 -11.63
C MET A 654 23.09 9.98 -11.55
N PHE A 655 23.72 9.73 -12.69
CA PHE A 655 25.17 9.64 -12.82
C PHE A 655 25.62 10.11 -14.22
N PRO A 656 26.87 10.55 -14.40
CA PRO A 656 27.33 11.11 -15.67
C PRO A 656 27.35 10.06 -16.80
N ILE A 657 27.31 10.52 -18.06
CA ILE A 657 27.41 9.63 -19.23
C ILE A 657 28.84 9.22 -19.49
N ASN A 658 29.78 10.14 -19.33
CA ASN A 658 31.20 9.92 -19.47
C ASN A 658 31.93 10.60 -18.30
N SER A 659 32.82 9.90 -17.67
CA SER A 659 33.77 10.42 -16.69
C SER A 659 35.18 9.96 -17.06
#